data_c9b7b6024aae3b95a05cc4b44393fabf
#
_entry.id   c9b7b6024aae3b95a05cc4b44393fabf
#
_cell.length_a   1.000
_cell.length_b   1.000
_cell.length_c   1.000
_cell.angle_alpha   90.00
_cell.angle_beta   90.00
_cell.angle_gamma   90.00
#
_symmetry.space_group_name_H-M   'P 1'
#
loop_
_entity.id
_entity.type
_entity.pdbx_description
1 polymer ?
#
loop_
_entity_poly.entity_id
_entity_poly.type
_entity_poly.pdbx_seq_one_letter_code
_entity_poly.pdbx_strand_id
1 'polypeptide(L)'
;MSHRRNLLTASIIAGLCCFTGMAAAQDAPVPPAKPQTAQEKADAEKAAQLEGITVTGIRASLEKSLDTKRNADAIVEAVTAEDIGKFPNTNVAEAMTQIPGVTIDRQFGQGDRVSIDGTDPSLNLTFLNGQPVSQTPWQYGAQPNRGFDFTMLAPEIVGRLEVYKSPEARLTEGSLGGTVLLHTLKPLDLPANTVRGSFGLNYNDQGTPGTRPNGSALYSWKNDANTFGMVTSIQHYEEKIDRQGFEIFSYSPVSKWASSPAVAAGIANGSLDPNAKVPDEINSAWFQQKRKRDTATLGFQIRPTDNWDIDINNLFVRENFDNWNQSLYPFTGATPGNVTSFNQGPNGVVTGGHVCGNDDPACPAIAQNTFDSNIRKSVVRTVAHDLKSTFHGDGWQLAGAAGYSKARNDNISQAVMEPVYAGGYTWDINKGFNFDSPAAARNPANWHMGDVPGLGGWPGNYGDYSAQSRDTYGQLDFSKYFDGFFNEVAVGYRWNRHEEGMQAHVYGGNAPTNLQDLGFGGYTDTLDALGGLDGSASHVMPDRNAQYAWVRNTNGGNEDPGTYLNGTYKLLEKTNAAYVQGNFAGGGFHGNIGVRYVDTKTDGTGFNYSGAPVLPAPAGSWQTSSRTSKNWLPSLNVAYDLTDEVVLRAAAAKVIARPPYNMQVNNLFLNDSVLTGSGGNPDLKDYKSKNYSLSAEWYFAPQSYVAVTGFLKQIDNYTVVDSANERQFNSGLVNDPTTFARQVAQGLCTADGFCTYSISRPRNTGSGKVRGGSISYQQAFGDTGFGTTASYTYAKGTLDSGGSLPYNSKNAYSLSPYYEMGPFSARVTYNWRSKYLAGGYIAGAPPATTADYGDLGATLGWKLNKNVSFTLAGMNLTNETYKQYLTVTSLPVAKYTTGRRYMASVHFDL
;
A
#
# COMPACT_ATOMS: atom_id res chain seq x y z
N MET A 1 26.25 2.46 29.62
CA MET A 1 25.49 2.74 28.37
C MET A 1 24.98 4.18 28.38
N SER A 2 25.84 5.18 28.37
CA SER A 2 25.44 6.61 28.42
C SER A 2 26.39 7.53 27.66
N HIS A 3 26.82 7.19 26.44
CA HIS A 3 27.75 8.06 25.69
C HIS A 3 27.41 8.22 24.18
N ARG A 4 26.18 7.95 23.74
CA ARG A 4 25.79 8.17 22.31
C ARG A 4 24.69 9.22 22.07
N ARG A 5 24.32 10.01 23.07
CA ARG A 5 23.27 11.03 22.91
C ARG A 5 23.75 12.44 22.52
N ASN A 6 25.04 12.72 22.57
CA ASN A 6 25.60 14.09 22.43
C ASN A 6 26.20 14.41 21.05
N LEU A 7 26.16 13.49 20.08
CA LEU A 7 26.79 13.76 18.75
C LEU A 7 25.82 14.36 17.71
N LEU A 8 24.49 14.25 17.91
CA LEU A 8 23.52 14.85 16.98
C LEU A 8 23.28 16.35 17.23
N THR A 9 23.47 16.83 18.45
CA THR A 9 23.28 18.24 18.80
C THR A 9 24.47 19.10 18.39
N ALA A 10 25.66 18.51 18.30
CA ALA A 10 26.89 19.24 17.92
C ALA A 10 26.99 19.48 16.41
N SER A 11 26.37 18.66 15.58
CA SER A 11 26.43 18.79 14.11
C SER A 11 25.52 19.90 13.57
N ILE A 12 24.49 20.27 14.31
CA ILE A 12 23.56 21.35 13.91
C ILE A 12 24.11 22.72 14.25
N ILE A 13 24.91 22.82 15.33
CA ILE A 13 25.51 24.08 15.77
C ILE A 13 26.80 24.43 14.96
N ALA A 14 27.52 23.43 14.48
CA ALA A 14 28.72 23.66 13.65
C ALA A 14 28.40 24.14 12.22
N GLY A 15 27.18 23.90 11.70
CA GLY A 15 26.74 24.42 10.41
C GLY A 15 26.30 25.88 10.41
N LEU A 16 26.03 26.48 11.59
CA LEU A 16 25.55 27.86 11.69
C LEU A 16 26.67 28.88 11.95
N CYS A 17 27.87 28.45 12.29
CA CYS A 17 28.99 29.37 12.69
C CYS A 17 29.93 29.73 11.54
N CYS A 18 29.75 29.26 10.30
CA CYS A 18 30.68 29.56 9.18
C CYS A 18 30.20 30.68 8.22
N PHE A 19 29.19 31.45 8.57
CA PHE A 19 28.71 32.56 7.74
C PHE A 19 28.87 33.95 8.36
N THR A 20 29.90 34.20 9.13
CA THR A 20 30.23 35.56 9.54
C THR A 20 31.60 35.96 8.96
N GLY A 21 31.57 36.58 7.80
CA GLY A 21 32.79 37.21 7.26
C GLY A 21 32.76 37.39 5.75
N MET A 22 31.93 38.30 5.24
CA MET A 22 32.25 39.10 4.06
C MET A 22 31.27 40.28 4.01
N ALA A 23 31.76 41.38 4.51
CA ALA A 23 31.16 42.70 4.32
C ALA A 23 32.01 43.50 3.35
N ALA A 24 31.33 44.28 2.51
CA ALA A 24 31.85 45.35 1.67
C ALA A 24 32.31 44.97 0.24
N ALA A 25 31.41 45.10 -0.71
CA ALA A 25 31.73 45.60 -2.04
C ALA A 25 30.67 46.65 -2.45
N GLN A 26 31.17 47.76 -2.88
CA GLN A 26 30.48 49.01 -3.17
C GLN A 26 29.52 48.92 -4.36
N ASP A 27 28.47 49.75 -4.31
CA ASP A 27 27.46 50.00 -5.34
C ASP A 27 28.07 50.32 -6.72
N ALA A 28 27.69 49.51 -7.75
CA ALA A 28 27.71 49.93 -9.13
C ALA A 28 26.28 50.14 -9.61
N PRO A 29 25.96 51.13 -10.42
CA PRO A 29 24.60 51.44 -10.79
C PRO A 29 23.97 50.38 -11.71
N VAL A 30 22.81 49.88 -11.31
CA VAL A 30 21.98 48.95 -12.04
C VAL A 30 21.51 49.60 -13.34
N PRO A 31 21.66 48.97 -14.53
CA PRO A 31 21.04 49.46 -15.77
C PRO A 31 19.49 49.39 -15.63
N PRO A 32 18.73 50.33 -16.21
CA PRO A 32 17.28 50.32 -16.11
C PRO A 32 16.70 49.07 -16.74
N ALA A 33 15.84 48.38 -15.99
CA ALA A 33 15.07 47.22 -16.45
C ALA A 33 14.29 47.57 -17.72
N LYS A 34 14.34 46.69 -18.73
CA LYS A 34 13.47 46.81 -19.91
C LYS A 34 12.00 46.84 -19.45
N PRO A 35 11.18 47.69 -20.04
CA PRO A 35 9.76 47.72 -19.67
C PRO A 35 9.11 46.40 -20.07
N GLN A 36 8.59 45.66 -19.07
CA GLN A 36 7.75 44.47 -19.27
C GLN A 36 6.52 44.86 -20.08
N THR A 37 6.13 44.02 -21.02
CA THR A 37 4.88 44.21 -21.77
C THR A 37 3.68 44.15 -20.85
N ALA A 38 2.59 44.77 -21.22
CA ALA A 38 1.35 44.74 -20.41
C ALA A 38 0.86 43.30 -20.18
N GLN A 39 1.15 42.38 -21.10
CA GLN A 39 0.82 40.97 -21.00
C GLN A 39 1.70 40.27 -19.98
N GLU A 40 3.01 40.48 -19.98
CA GLU A 40 3.94 39.92 -18.98
C GLU A 40 3.66 40.42 -17.57
N LYS A 41 3.24 41.69 -17.41
CA LYS A 41 2.78 42.18 -16.11
C LYS A 41 1.45 41.55 -15.69
N ALA A 42 0.49 41.37 -16.60
CA ALA A 42 -0.78 40.71 -16.31
C ALA A 42 -0.58 39.23 -15.97
N ASP A 43 0.34 38.55 -16.66
CA ASP A 43 0.64 37.15 -16.41
C ASP A 43 1.46 36.96 -15.11
N ALA A 44 2.37 37.89 -14.81
CA ALA A 44 3.08 37.91 -13.51
C ALA A 44 2.16 38.29 -12.33
N GLU A 45 1.25 39.25 -12.52
CA GLU A 45 0.21 39.58 -11.52
C GLU A 45 -0.80 38.45 -11.34
N LYS A 46 -1.17 37.74 -12.44
CA LYS A 46 -2.02 36.55 -12.39
C LYS A 46 -1.32 35.36 -11.72
N ALA A 47 -0.04 35.15 -12.00
CA ALA A 47 0.78 34.14 -11.33
C ALA A 47 0.98 34.47 -9.83
N ALA A 48 1.23 35.74 -9.48
CA ALA A 48 1.35 36.20 -8.10
C ALA A 48 0.00 36.14 -7.35
N GLN A 49 -1.12 36.41 -8.02
CA GLN A 49 -2.47 36.22 -7.46
C GLN A 49 -2.79 34.72 -7.27
N LEU A 50 -2.32 33.84 -8.14
CA LEU A 50 -2.48 32.39 -8.01
C LEU A 50 -1.62 31.81 -6.88
N GLU A 51 -0.46 32.40 -6.61
CA GLU A 51 0.43 31.96 -5.52
C GLU A 51 0.05 32.48 -4.12
N GLY A 52 -0.66 33.61 -4.01
CA GLY A 52 -0.94 34.28 -2.74
C GLY A 52 -2.34 34.08 -2.16
N ILE A 53 -3.23 33.32 -2.81
CA ILE A 53 -4.59 33.12 -2.31
C ILE A 53 -4.62 31.92 -1.36
N THR A 54 -4.84 32.15 -0.08
CA THR A 54 -5.30 31.12 0.85
C THR A 54 -6.67 30.65 0.37
N VAL A 55 -6.71 29.49 -0.30
CA VAL A 55 -7.95 28.90 -0.82
C VAL A 55 -8.82 28.54 0.37
N THR A 56 -9.99 29.18 0.52
CA THR A 56 -10.92 28.91 1.62
C THR A 56 -12.26 28.45 1.05
N GLY A 57 -12.51 27.14 1.11
CA GLY A 57 -13.77 26.55 0.68
C GLY A 57 -13.63 25.50 -0.43
N ILE A 58 -14.68 24.68 -0.58
CA ILE A 58 -14.74 23.59 -1.58
C ILE A 58 -14.65 24.18 -3.01
N ARG A 59 -15.39 25.24 -3.29
CA ARG A 59 -15.45 25.87 -4.62
C ARG A 59 -14.09 26.42 -5.07
N ALA A 60 -13.41 27.16 -4.20
CA ALA A 60 -12.12 27.76 -4.50
C ALA A 60 -11.03 26.69 -4.66
N SER A 61 -11.09 25.59 -3.91
CA SER A 61 -10.23 24.44 -4.06
C SER A 61 -10.40 23.76 -5.43
N LEU A 62 -11.64 23.53 -5.85
CA LEU A 62 -11.98 22.94 -7.13
C LEU A 62 -11.54 23.82 -8.31
N GLU A 63 -11.67 25.15 -8.20
CA GLU A 63 -11.19 26.11 -9.20
C GLU A 63 -9.68 26.04 -9.39
N LYS A 64 -8.90 26.09 -8.29
CA LYS A 64 -7.44 25.97 -8.34
C LYS A 64 -6.97 24.63 -8.91
N SER A 65 -7.70 23.55 -8.62
CA SER A 65 -7.43 22.24 -9.22
C SER A 65 -7.67 22.23 -10.73
N LEU A 66 -8.75 22.90 -11.20
CA LEU A 66 -9.04 23.06 -12.63
C LEU A 66 -8.00 23.93 -13.33
N ASP A 67 -7.55 25.02 -12.73
CA ASP A 67 -6.51 25.88 -13.29
C ASP A 67 -5.19 25.12 -13.48
N THR A 68 -4.81 24.30 -12.47
CA THR A 68 -3.63 23.44 -12.59
C THR A 68 -3.76 22.46 -13.74
N LYS A 69 -4.94 21.82 -13.92
CA LYS A 69 -5.21 20.89 -15.00
C LYS A 69 -5.19 21.59 -16.37
N ARG A 70 -5.88 22.71 -16.49
CA ARG A 70 -6.03 23.45 -17.75
C ARG A 70 -4.69 23.97 -18.29
N ASN A 71 -3.82 24.48 -17.40
CA ASN A 71 -2.54 25.08 -17.77
C ASN A 71 -1.40 24.08 -17.91
N ALA A 72 -1.62 22.79 -17.62
CA ALA A 72 -0.60 21.77 -17.75
C ALA A 72 -0.37 21.39 -19.22
N ASP A 73 0.88 21.17 -19.62
CA ASP A 73 1.23 20.62 -20.92
C ASP A 73 0.92 19.13 -21.06
N ALA A 74 1.01 18.39 -19.94
CA ALA A 74 0.71 16.97 -19.84
C ALA A 74 -0.75 16.72 -19.39
N ILE A 75 -1.21 15.47 -19.46
CA ILE A 75 -2.50 15.06 -18.87
C ILE A 75 -2.30 14.90 -17.37
N VAL A 76 -2.76 15.89 -16.60
CA VAL A 76 -2.59 16.02 -15.16
C VAL A 76 -3.94 16.18 -14.48
N GLU A 77 -4.09 15.57 -13.30
CA GLU A 77 -5.18 15.83 -12.37
C GLU A 77 -4.60 16.39 -11.08
N ALA A 78 -5.26 17.35 -10.46
CA ALA A 78 -4.81 17.99 -9.23
C ALA A 78 -5.87 17.98 -8.13
N VAL A 79 -5.43 17.94 -6.87
CA VAL A 79 -6.25 18.12 -5.67
C VAL A 79 -5.50 19.04 -4.71
N THR A 80 -6.16 20.06 -4.19
CA THR A 80 -5.52 21.02 -3.28
C THR A 80 -5.73 20.67 -1.81
N ALA A 81 -4.96 21.31 -0.92
CA ALA A 81 -4.95 21.07 0.53
C ALA A 81 -6.33 21.16 1.19
N GLU A 82 -7.16 22.09 0.75
CA GLU A 82 -8.51 22.29 1.31
C GLU A 82 -9.39 21.06 1.07
N ASP A 83 -9.34 20.47 -0.11
CA ASP A 83 -10.05 19.24 -0.40
C ASP A 83 -9.44 18.06 0.34
N ILE A 84 -8.11 17.99 0.46
CA ILE A 84 -7.41 16.93 1.20
C ILE A 84 -7.77 16.97 2.70
N GLY A 85 -7.84 18.17 3.30
CA GLY A 85 -8.09 18.36 4.74
C GLY A 85 -9.56 18.34 5.16
N LYS A 86 -10.50 18.65 4.25
CA LYS A 86 -11.96 18.75 4.54
C LYS A 86 -12.74 17.48 4.21
N PHE A 87 -12.16 16.54 3.47
CA PHE A 87 -12.77 15.22 3.34
C PHE A 87 -12.65 14.45 4.66
N PRO A 88 -13.45 13.43 4.87
CA PRO A 88 -13.26 12.49 5.96
C PRO A 88 -12.00 11.63 5.72
N ASN A 89 -10.92 12.28 5.28
CA ASN A 89 -9.71 11.63 4.84
C ASN A 89 -8.82 11.34 6.05
N THR A 90 -8.68 10.07 6.37
CA THR A 90 -7.70 9.63 7.36
C THR A 90 -6.28 9.64 6.78
N ASN A 91 -6.18 9.65 5.43
CA ASN A 91 -4.93 9.72 4.68
C ASN A 91 -5.13 10.32 3.27
N VAL A 92 -4.03 10.55 2.57
CA VAL A 92 -3.99 11.18 1.24
C VAL A 92 -4.63 10.32 0.15
N ALA A 93 -4.59 8.98 0.26
CA ALA A 93 -5.16 8.09 -0.76
C ALA A 93 -6.67 8.26 -0.89
N GLU A 94 -7.37 8.53 0.23
CA GLU A 94 -8.82 8.76 0.22
C GLU A 94 -9.19 9.98 -0.63
N ALA A 95 -8.42 11.06 -0.54
CA ALA A 95 -8.62 12.25 -1.39
C ALA A 95 -8.42 11.95 -2.88
N MET A 96 -7.54 11.02 -3.22
CA MET A 96 -7.25 10.65 -4.61
C MET A 96 -8.38 9.88 -5.29
N THR A 97 -9.33 9.31 -4.55
CA THR A 97 -10.46 8.56 -5.15
C THR A 97 -11.39 9.39 -6.02
N GLN A 98 -11.33 10.72 -5.90
CA GLN A 98 -12.08 11.64 -6.74
C GLN A 98 -11.42 11.85 -8.12
N ILE A 99 -10.13 11.53 -8.24
CA ILE A 99 -9.40 11.62 -9.49
C ILE A 99 -9.88 10.50 -10.42
N PRO A 100 -10.32 10.81 -11.66
CA PRO A 100 -10.75 9.80 -12.61
C PRO A 100 -9.67 8.74 -12.83
N GLY A 101 -10.05 7.45 -12.84
CA GLY A 101 -9.13 6.34 -13.03
C GLY A 101 -8.28 5.96 -11.81
N VAL A 102 -8.42 6.65 -10.68
CA VAL A 102 -7.77 6.26 -9.43
C VAL A 102 -8.71 5.36 -8.62
N THR A 103 -8.21 4.21 -8.21
CA THR A 103 -8.89 3.30 -7.27
C THR A 103 -7.93 2.93 -6.14
N ILE A 104 -8.49 2.62 -4.97
CA ILE A 104 -7.69 2.27 -3.79
C ILE A 104 -8.05 0.89 -3.26
N ASP A 105 -7.07 0.21 -2.67
CA ASP A 105 -7.27 -1.00 -1.90
C ASP A 105 -7.57 -0.67 -0.44
N ARG A 106 -8.48 -1.46 0.20
CA ARG A 106 -8.99 -1.20 1.56
C ARG A 106 -8.99 -2.48 2.41
N GLN A 107 -7.95 -3.26 2.33
CA GLN A 107 -7.85 -4.55 3.03
C GLN A 107 -8.13 -4.43 4.55
N PHE A 108 -7.70 -3.33 5.16
CA PHE A 108 -7.91 -3.04 6.58
C PHE A 108 -8.88 -1.86 6.80
N GLY A 109 -9.78 -1.61 5.84
CA GLY A 109 -10.80 -0.56 5.93
C GLY A 109 -10.30 0.85 5.61
N GLN A 110 -8.98 1.10 5.53
CA GLN A 110 -8.38 2.33 5.00
C GLN A 110 -7.79 2.09 3.62
N GLY A 111 -7.78 3.13 2.78
CA GLY A 111 -7.02 3.11 1.54
C GLY A 111 -5.52 3.20 1.85
N ASP A 112 -4.75 2.22 1.43
CA ASP A 112 -3.30 2.19 1.63
C ASP A 112 -2.53 2.51 0.35
N ARG A 113 -2.92 1.93 -0.78
CA ARG A 113 -2.24 2.07 -2.07
C ARG A 113 -3.20 2.44 -3.18
N VAL A 114 -2.67 3.08 -4.23
CA VAL A 114 -3.48 3.56 -5.36
C VAL A 114 -3.14 2.84 -6.66
N SER A 115 -4.18 2.41 -7.37
CA SER A 115 -4.13 1.98 -8.76
C SER A 115 -4.51 3.17 -9.64
N ILE A 116 -3.76 3.44 -10.70
CA ILE A 116 -4.02 4.53 -11.66
C ILE A 116 -4.31 3.91 -13.03
N ASP A 117 -5.47 4.25 -13.62
CA ASP A 117 -5.94 3.71 -14.89
C ASP A 117 -5.89 2.18 -14.97
N GLY A 118 -6.18 1.51 -13.84
CA GLY A 118 -6.23 0.05 -13.74
C GLY A 118 -4.88 -0.66 -13.75
N THR A 119 -3.78 0.02 -13.42
CA THR A 119 -2.46 -0.59 -13.21
C THR A 119 -2.26 -0.99 -11.76
N ASP A 120 -1.44 -2.03 -11.53
CA ASP A 120 -1.04 -2.45 -10.20
C ASP A 120 -0.40 -1.28 -9.40
N PRO A 121 -0.74 -1.07 -8.12
CA PRO A 121 -0.16 -0.01 -7.28
C PRO A 121 1.37 0.01 -7.24
N SER A 122 2.03 -1.15 -7.34
CA SER A 122 3.49 -1.25 -7.36
C SER A 122 4.13 -0.70 -8.65
N LEU A 123 3.34 -0.43 -9.67
CA LEU A 123 3.76 0.15 -10.96
C LEU A 123 3.51 1.67 -11.03
N ASN A 124 3.17 2.31 -9.91
CA ASN A 124 2.98 3.74 -9.79
C ASN A 124 3.99 4.32 -8.80
N LEU A 125 4.45 5.55 -9.03
CA LEU A 125 5.39 6.22 -8.14
C LEU A 125 4.77 7.43 -7.45
N THR A 126 5.24 7.70 -6.24
CA THR A 126 4.87 8.88 -5.46
C THR A 126 6.12 9.59 -4.98
N PHE A 127 6.14 10.91 -5.13
CA PHE A 127 7.21 11.78 -4.68
C PHE A 127 6.65 12.87 -3.77
N LEU A 128 7.39 13.23 -2.73
CA LEU A 128 7.12 14.39 -1.88
C LEU A 128 8.15 15.47 -2.22
N ASN A 129 7.69 16.64 -2.69
CA ASN A 129 8.55 17.74 -3.17
C ASN A 129 9.57 17.33 -4.24
N GLY A 130 9.29 16.26 -5.04
CA GLY A 130 10.17 15.71 -6.06
C GLY A 130 11.16 14.66 -5.58
N GLN A 131 11.15 14.31 -4.27
CA GLN A 131 11.98 13.25 -3.71
C GLN A 131 11.20 11.96 -3.42
N PRO A 132 11.82 10.77 -3.56
CA PRO A 132 11.25 9.54 -3.06
C PRO A 132 11.22 9.54 -1.53
N VAL A 133 10.18 9.01 -0.94
CA VAL A 133 10.08 8.79 0.50
C VAL A 133 10.19 7.30 0.77
N SER A 134 11.25 6.90 1.47
CA SER A 134 11.50 5.52 1.85
C SER A 134 10.42 4.97 2.78
N GLN A 135 10.09 3.69 2.64
CA GLN A 135 9.07 2.99 3.41
C GLN A 135 9.54 1.59 3.80
N THR A 136 8.99 1.03 4.86
CA THR A 136 9.18 -0.37 5.26
C THR A 136 7.85 -1.01 5.61
N PRO A 137 7.68 -2.32 5.44
CA PRO A 137 6.49 -3.01 5.89
C PRO A 137 6.31 -2.87 7.40
N TRP A 138 5.07 -2.79 7.84
CA TRP A 138 4.70 -2.83 9.26
C TRP A 138 4.25 -4.22 9.71
N GLN A 139 3.73 -5.02 8.80
CA GLN A 139 3.15 -6.33 9.09
C GLN A 139 4.21 -7.43 9.00
N TYR A 140 4.21 -8.33 9.98
CA TYR A 140 5.03 -9.54 9.96
C TYR A 140 4.76 -10.39 8.71
N GLY A 141 5.83 -10.86 8.05
CA GLY A 141 5.75 -11.64 6.81
C GLY A 141 5.54 -10.81 5.55
N ALA A 142 5.15 -9.53 5.66
CA ALA A 142 5.02 -8.67 4.50
C ALA A 142 6.38 -8.31 3.91
N GLN A 143 6.45 -8.27 2.57
CA GLN A 143 7.65 -7.88 1.84
C GLN A 143 7.64 -6.38 1.50
N PRO A 144 8.82 -5.72 1.49
CA PRO A 144 8.96 -4.39 0.95
C PRO A 144 8.37 -4.27 -0.46
N ASN A 145 7.63 -3.19 -0.71
CA ASN A 145 6.88 -2.97 -1.95
C ASN A 145 7.26 -1.63 -2.59
N ARG A 146 7.19 -1.53 -3.92
CA ARG A 146 7.45 -0.29 -4.66
C ARG A 146 6.27 0.69 -4.64
N GLY A 147 5.04 0.18 -4.42
CA GLY A 147 3.85 1.00 -4.27
C GLY A 147 3.88 1.79 -2.97
N PHE A 148 3.53 3.07 -3.05
CA PHE A 148 3.54 3.96 -1.90
C PHE A 148 2.39 3.65 -0.95
N ASP A 149 2.69 3.49 0.35
CA ASP A 149 1.70 3.38 1.42
C ASP A 149 1.32 4.79 1.91
N PHE A 150 0.18 5.29 1.45
CA PHE A 150 -0.30 6.63 1.78
C PHE A 150 -0.77 6.76 3.23
N THR A 151 -0.92 5.67 3.96
CA THR A 151 -1.34 5.70 5.36
C THR A 151 -0.28 6.33 6.27
N MET A 152 0.98 6.38 5.82
CA MET A 152 2.07 7.06 6.56
C MET A 152 2.01 8.58 6.50
N LEU A 153 1.35 9.17 5.50
CA LEU A 153 1.30 10.63 5.34
C LEU A 153 0.05 11.22 5.97
N ALA A 154 0.28 12.23 6.80
CA ALA A 154 -0.78 13.07 7.34
C ALA A 154 -1.34 13.97 6.22
N PRO A 155 -2.65 14.03 6.00
CA PRO A 155 -3.22 14.90 4.97
C PRO A 155 -2.92 16.39 5.22
N GLU A 156 -2.75 16.80 6.47
CA GLU A 156 -2.52 18.19 6.87
C GLU A 156 -1.16 18.75 6.44
N ILE A 157 -0.20 17.90 6.07
CA ILE A 157 1.12 18.36 5.59
C ILE A 157 1.15 18.63 4.09
N VAL A 158 0.13 18.15 3.36
CA VAL A 158 0.07 18.23 1.89
C VAL A 158 -0.65 19.52 1.48
N GLY A 159 0.06 20.41 0.80
CA GLY A 159 -0.48 21.64 0.23
C GLY A 159 -1.17 21.42 -1.12
N ARG A 160 -0.64 20.50 -1.95
CA ARG A 160 -1.16 20.15 -3.28
C ARG A 160 -0.72 18.74 -3.66
N LEU A 161 -1.58 18.05 -4.39
CA LEU A 161 -1.35 16.75 -4.98
C LEU A 161 -1.60 16.83 -6.48
N GLU A 162 -0.69 16.28 -7.27
CA GLU A 162 -0.81 16.18 -8.74
C GLU A 162 -0.62 14.72 -9.16
N VAL A 163 -1.44 14.26 -10.10
CA VAL A 163 -1.31 12.93 -10.72
C VAL A 163 -1.04 13.11 -12.21
N TYR A 164 0.19 12.88 -12.61
CA TYR A 164 0.61 12.88 -14.01
C TYR A 164 0.24 11.55 -14.65
N LYS A 165 -0.75 11.54 -15.53
CA LYS A 165 -1.19 10.36 -16.29
C LYS A 165 -0.41 10.20 -17.59
N SER A 166 0.14 11.28 -18.10
CA SER A 166 1.13 11.25 -19.19
C SER A 166 2.49 11.76 -18.68
N PRO A 167 3.59 11.04 -18.98
CA PRO A 167 4.91 11.41 -18.49
C PRO A 167 5.54 12.53 -19.34
N GLU A 168 6.45 13.26 -18.71
CA GLU A 168 7.38 14.20 -19.35
C GLU A 168 8.81 13.71 -19.15
N ALA A 169 9.73 14.09 -20.05
CA ALA A 169 11.13 13.64 -19.97
C ALA A 169 11.85 14.13 -18.68
N ARG A 170 11.44 15.30 -18.14
CA ARG A 170 11.96 15.85 -16.89
C ARG A 170 11.49 15.10 -15.64
N LEU A 171 10.36 14.35 -15.69
CA LEU A 171 9.87 13.57 -14.57
C LEU A 171 10.72 12.32 -14.36
N THR A 172 10.84 11.92 -13.09
CA THR A 172 11.57 10.71 -12.72
C THR A 172 10.83 9.47 -13.25
N GLU A 173 11.57 8.59 -13.89
CA GLU A 173 11.09 7.34 -14.46
C GLU A 173 10.72 6.30 -13.39
N GLY A 174 9.94 5.28 -13.78
CA GLY A 174 9.60 4.12 -12.91
C GLY A 174 8.11 3.89 -12.73
N SER A 175 7.27 4.63 -13.46
CA SER A 175 5.81 4.52 -13.37
C SER A 175 5.18 4.15 -14.72
N LEU A 176 4.32 3.11 -14.72
CA LEU A 176 3.52 2.72 -15.88
C LEU A 176 2.12 3.36 -15.88
N GLY A 177 1.50 3.44 -14.71
CA GLY A 177 0.14 3.97 -14.55
C GLY A 177 0.11 5.48 -14.51
N GLY A 178 0.88 6.06 -13.61
CA GLY A 178 0.99 7.49 -13.40
C GLY A 178 1.95 7.83 -12.26
N THR A 179 2.38 9.08 -12.21
CA THR A 179 3.25 9.60 -11.16
C THR A 179 2.49 10.56 -10.27
N VAL A 180 2.53 10.34 -8.97
CA VAL A 180 1.92 11.21 -7.95
C VAL A 180 2.97 12.15 -7.40
N LEU A 181 2.74 13.45 -7.48
CA LEU A 181 3.57 14.48 -6.87
C LEU A 181 2.81 15.12 -5.71
N LEU A 182 3.36 15.03 -4.53
CA LEU A 182 2.87 15.66 -3.32
C LEU A 182 3.74 16.89 -3.02
N HIS A 183 3.13 18.02 -2.75
CA HIS A 183 3.81 19.26 -2.40
C HIS A 183 3.42 19.67 -0.99
N THR A 184 4.41 19.98 -0.16
CA THR A 184 4.16 20.54 1.18
C THR A 184 3.82 22.03 1.11
N LEU A 185 3.25 22.55 2.18
CA LEU A 185 3.02 23.99 2.31
C LEU A 185 4.35 24.76 2.36
N LYS A 186 4.43 25.91 1.69
CA LYS A 186 5.60 26.77 1.66
C LYS A 186 5.35 28.03 2.53
N PRO A 187 6.31 28.45 3.37
CA PRO A 187 6.09 29.54 4.31
C PRO A 187 5.90 30.91 3.64
N LEU A 188 6.58 31.19 2.52
CA LEU A 188 6.43 32.49 1.84
C LEU A 188 5.08 32.63 1.13
N ASP A 189 4.37 31.51 0.82
CA ASP A 189 3.04 31.49 0.21
C ASP A 189 1.92 31.69 1.24
N LEU A 190 2.23 31.53 2.55
CA LEU A 190 1.27 31.71 3.63
C LEU A 190 1.32 33.15 4.17
N PRO A 191 0.22 33.67 4.77
CA PRO A 191 0.28 34.91 5.54
C PRO A 191 1.34 34.83 6.65
N ALA A 192 1.93 35.98 7.01
CA ALA A 192 2.87 36.03 8.13
C ALA A 192 2.16 35.68 9.45
N ASN A 193 2.85 34.92 10.32
CA ASN A 193 2.34 34.46 11.62
C ASN A 193 1.06 33.61 11.53
N THR A 194 0.91 32.78 10.48
CA THR A 194 -0.21 31.84 10.37
C THR A 194 -0.12 30.77 11.45
N VAL A 195 -1.14 30.62 12.27
CA VAL A 195 -1.32 29.53 13.24
C VAL A 195 -2.57 28.76 12.88
N ARG A 196 -2.42 27.47 12.58
CA ARG A 196 -3.54 26.57 12.34
C ARG A 196 -3.47 25.38 13.28
N GLY A 197 -4.62 24.88 13.69
CA GLY A 197 -4.68 23.70 14.54
C GLY A 197 -5.98 22.94 14.39
N SER A 198 -5.96 21.69 14.75
CA SER A 198 -7.15 20.86 14.84
C SER A 198 -7.06 19.95 16.07
N PHE A 199 -8.22 19.66 16.64
CA PHE A 199 -8.39 18.62 17.63
C PHE A 199 -9.66 17.85 17.33
N GLY A 200 -9.60 16.50 17.36
CA GLY A 200 -10.72 15.66 17.03
C GLY A 200 -10.69 14.32 17.75
N LEU A 201 -11.80 13.62 17.63
CA LEU A 201 -11.98 12.27 18.17
C LEU A 201 -12.47 11.35 17.06
N ASN A 202 -11.81 10.20 16.92
CA ASN A 202 -12.19 9.11 16.03
C ASN A 202 -12.97 8.05 16.81
N TYR A 203 -14.02 7.51 16.20
CA TYR A 203 -14.82 6.42 16.74
C TYR A 203 -15.10 5.38 15.65
N ASN A 204 -14.96 4.10 15.96
CA ASN A 204 -15.40 2.98 15.12
C ASN A 204 -16.53 2.27 15.85
N ASP A 205 -17.65 1.99 15.19
CA ASP A 205 -18.82 1.34 15.77
C ASP A 205 -18.68 -0.19 15.90
N GLN A 206 -17.58 -0.77 15.34
CA GLN A 206 -17.29 -2.19 15.46
C GLN A 206 -16.21 -2.46 16.50
N GLY A 207 -16.36 -3.57 17.23
CA GLY A 207 -15.41 -4.03 18.25
C GLY A 207 -15.52 -3.31 19.59
N THR A 208 -14.42 -3.21 20.34
CA THR A 208 -14.43 -2.57 21.66
C THR A 208 -14.68 -1.07 21.55
N PRO A 209 -15.77 -0.54 22.14
CA PRO A 209 -16.08 0.88 22.08
C PRO A 209 -14.95 1.76 22.64
N GLY A 210 -14.86 2.97 22.13
CA GLY A 210 -13.95 3.99 22.63
C GLY A 210 -13.48 4.96 21.55
N THR A 211 -13.41 6.24 21.93
CA THR A 211 -12.89 7.31 21.09
C THR A 211 -11.36 7.32 21.10
N ARG A 212 -10.75 7.79 20.00
CA ARG A 212 -9.31 7.95 19.87
C ARG A 212 -8.99 9.37 19.45
N PRO A 213 -8.01 10.03 20.12
CA PRO A 213 -7.68 11.40 19.84
C PRO A 213 -6.92 11.54 18.51
N ASN A 214 -7.15 12.64 17.82
CA ASN A 214 -6.31 13.14 16.76
C ASN A 214 -6.16 14.66 16.91
N GLY A 215 -5.10 15.21 16.34
CA GLY A 215 -4.90 16.63 16.36
C GLY A 215 -3.66 17.04 15.59
N SER A 216 -3.66 18.30 15.15
CA SER A 216 -2.55 18.89 14.44
C SER A 216 -2.34 20.34 14.87
N ALA A 217 -1.11 20.82 14.73
CA ALA A 217 -0.76 22.23 14.86
C ALA A 217 0.24 22.59 13.78
N LEU A 218 0.05 23.75 13.17
CA LEU A 218 0.93 24.35 12.18
C LEU A 218 1.22 25.79 12.59
N TYR A 219 2.47 26.17 12.48
CA TYR A 219 2.93 27.54 12.59
C TYR A 219 3.78 27.90 11.37
N SER A 220 3.46 29.02 10.73
CA SER A 220 4.25 29.60 9.65
C SER A 220 4.59 31.03 9.95
N TRP A 221 5.84 31.38 9.76
CA TRP A 221 6.36 32.72 9.92
C TRP A 221 7.19 33.13 8.70
N LYS A 222 7.13 34.39 8.32
CA LYS A 222 8.00 35.02 7.35
C LYS A 222 8.35 36.43 7.73
N ASN A 223 9.50 36.91 7.26
CA ASN A 223 9.91 38.30 7.48
C ASN A 223 9.10 39.26 6.55
N ASP A 224 9.10 40.57 6.91
CA ASP A 224 8.35 41.60 6.17
C ASP A 224 8.86 41.74 4.71
N ALA A 225 10.14 41.48 4.46
CA ALA A 225 10.72 41.54 3.12
C ALA A 225 10.36 40.33 2.25
N ASN A 226 9.64 39.34 2.79
CA ASN A 226 9.27 38.09 2.10
C ASN A 226 10.49 37.32 1.52
N THR A 227 11.67 37.44 2.16
CA THR A 227 12.93 36.82 1.74
C THR A 227 13.30 35.60 2.57
N PHE A 228 12.71 35.43 3.75
CA PHE A 228 12.94 34.29 4.61
C PHE A 228 11.63 33.87 5.30
N GLY A 229 11.33 32.59 5.26
CA GLY A 229 10.19 32.02 5.94
C GLY A 229 10.48 30.64 6.53
N MET A 230 9.71 30.28 7.55
CA MET A 230 9.72 28.99 8.22
C MET A 230 8.29 28.48 8.39
N VAL A 231 8.06 27.21 8.12
CA VAL A 231 6.80 26.52 8.44
C VAL A 231 7.11 25.24 9.20
N THR A 232 6.38 25.00 10.27
CA THR A 232 6.46 23.75 11.02
C THR A 232 5.08 23.22 11.30
N SER A 233 4.93 21.90 11.26
CA SER A 233 3.69 21.24 11.67
C SER A 233 3.97 20.00 12.49
N ILE A 234 3.06 19.70 13.40
CA ILE A 234 3.02 18.45 14.17
C ILE A 234 1.62 17.86 14.05
N GLN A 235 1.53 16.54 13.98
CA GLN A 235 0.25 15.83 13.95
C GLN A 235 0.35 14.57 14.79
N HIS A 236 -0.68 14.33 15.60
CA HIS A 236 -0.94 13.07 16.28
C HIS A 236 -2.24 12.47 15.77
N TYR A 237 -2.21 11.21 15.37
CA TYR A 237 -3.37 10.46 14.92
C TYR A 237 -3.40 9.09 15.59
N GLU A 238 -4.53 8.74 16.20
CA GLU A 238 -4.76 7.42 16.77
C GLU A 238 -6.08 6.85 16.24
N GLU A 239 -6.07 5.59 15.83
CA GLU A 239 -7.29 4.86 15.47
C GLU A 239 -7.27 3.43 15.98
N LYS A 240 -8.44 2.84 16.05
CA LYS A 240 -8.65 1.43 16.25
C LYS A 240 -9.32 0.85 15.01
N ILE A 241 -8.70 -0.17 14.43
CA ILE A 241 -9.25 -0.98 13.36
C ILE A 241 -9.73 -2.28 13.98
N ASP A 242 -10.96 -2.65 13.68
CA ASP A 242 -11.57 -3.91 14.08
C ASP A 242 -12.18 -4.53 12.82
N ARG A 243 -11.62 -5.66 12.36
CA ARG A 243 -12.06 -6.36 11.17
C ARG A 243 -12.50 -7.76 11.57
N GLN A 244 -13.76 -8.06 11.34
CA GLN A 244 -14.37 -9.32 11.70
C GLN A 244 -14.94 -10.00 10.47
N GLY A 245 -14.79 -11.32 10.41
CA GLY A 245 -15.27 -12.07 9.28
C GLY A 245 -14.89 -13.53 9.31
N PHE A 246 -14.94 -14.15 8.16
CA PHE A 246 -14.45 -15.49 7.98
C PHE A 246 -13.50 -15.61 6.79
N GLU A 247 -12.67 -16.66 6.83
CA GLU A 247 -11.70 -17.02 5.80
C GLU A 247 -11.83 -18.49 5.45
N ILE A 248 -11.52 -18.86 4.20
CA ILE A 248 -11.40 -20.23 3.71
C ILE A 248 -10.13 -20.30 2.87
N PHE A 249 -9.16 -21.11 3.29
CA PHE A 249 -7.84 -21.16 2.67
C PHE A 249 -7.80 -22.04 1.43
N SER A 250 -8.56 -23.17 1.47
CA SER A 250 -8.54 -24.12 0.38
C SER A 250 -9.84 -24.91 0.25
N TYR A 251 -10.02 -25.53 -0.91
CA TYR A 251 -11.14 -26.37 -1.25
C TYR A 251 -10.64 -27.67 -1.85
N SER A 252 -11.16 -28.78 -1.34
CA SER A 252 -10.90 -30.12 -1.86
C SER A 252 -12.19 -30.75 -2.45
N PRO A 253 -12.09 -31.75 -3.32
CA PRO A 253 -13.25 -32.47 -3.81
C PRO A 253 -13.86 -33.37 -2.72
N VAL A 254 -15.18 -33.58 -2.69
CA VAL A 254 -15.90 -34.46 -1.74
C VAL A 254 -15.24 -35.84 -1.61
N SER A 255 -14.67 -36.35 -2.70
CA SER A 255 -13.97 -37.65 -2.71
C SER A 255 -12.81 -37.76 -1.71
N LYS A 256 -12.23 -36.64 -1.26
CA LYS A 256 -11.22 -36.61 -0.19
C LYS A 256 -11.77 -37.18 1.13
N TRP A 257 -13.06 -37.04 1.39
CA TRP A 257 -13.72 -37.49 2.61
C TRP A 257 -14.42 -38.85 2.46
N ALA A 258 -14.13 -39.61 1.39
CA ALA A 258 -14.73 -40.93 1.16
C ALA A 258 -14.39 -41.98 2.23
N SER A 259 -13.45 -41.72 3.15
CA SER A 259 -13.21 -42.52 4.36
C SER A 259 -14.32 -42.42 5.39
N SER A 260 -15.16 -41.35 5.35
CA SER A 260 -16.37 -41.26 6.14
C SER A 260 -17.45 -42.20 5.57
N PRO A 261 -18.08 -43.05 6.39
CA PRO A 261 -19.20 -43.93 5.94
C PRO A 261 -20.37 -43.09 5.40
N ALA A 262 -20.68 -41.94 6.00
CA ALA A 262 -21.77 -41.05 5.57
C ALA A 262 -21.46 -40.42 4.20
N VAL A 263 -20.25 -39.98 3.95
CA VAL A 263 -19.84 -39.41 2.66
C VAL A 263 -19.78 -40.48 1.58
N ALA A 264 -19.21 -41.64 1.89
CA ALA A 264 -19.16 -42.78 0.96
C ALA A 264 -20.58 -43.20 0.52
N ALA A 265 -21.54 -43.31 1.45
CA ALA A 265 -22.93 -43.60 1.16
C ALA A 265 -23.58 -42.51 0.31
N GLY A 266 -23.32 -41.23 0.59
CA GLY A 266 -23.82 -40.09 -0.19
C GLY A 266 -23.29 -40.08 -1.64
N ILE A 267 -22.04 -40.44 -1.86
CA ILE A 267 -21.44 -40.60 -3.20
C ILE A 267 -22.10 -41.80 -3.91
N ALA A 268 -22.25 -42.92 -3.23
CA ALA A 268 -22.79 -44.16 -3.83
C ALA A 268 -24.26 -44.01 -4.26
N ASN A 269 -25.07 -43.28 -3.50
CA ASN A 269 -26.47 -43.06 -3.80
C ASN A 269 -26.75 -41.82 -4.67
N GLY A 270 -25.70 -41.06 -5.05
CA GLY A 270 -25.77 -39.88 -5.91
C GLY A 270 -26.30 -38.60 -5.22
N SER A 271 -26.45 -38.58 -3.88
CA SER A 271 -26.81 -37.37 -3.14
C SER A 271 -25.63 -36.39 -2.97
N LEU A 272 -24.39 -36.88 -3.12
CA LEU A 272 -23.15 -36.07 -3.12
C LEU A 272 -22.38 -36.28 -4.42
N ASP A 273 -22.05 -35.17 -5.10
CA ASP A 273 -21.13 -35.18 -6.24
C ASP A 273 -19.70 -35.36 -5.72
N PRO A 274 -18.96 -36.42 -6.10
CA PRO A 274 -17.57 -36.65 -5.65
C PRO A 274 -16.61 -35.54 -6.02
N ASN A 275 -16.92 -34.73 -7.04
CA ASN A 275 -16.10 -33.60 -7.51
C ASN A 275 -16.52 -32.25 -6.90
N ALA A 276 -17.66 -32.19 -6.20
CA ALA A 276 -18.10 -30.98 -5.54
C ALA A 276 -17.04 -30.46 -4.55
N LYS A 277 -16.94 -29.16 -4.41
CA LYS A 277 -15.93 -28.49 -3.61
C LYS A 277 -16.40 -28.36 -2.16
N VAL A 278 -15.57 -28.83 -1.23
CA VAL A 278 -15.75 -28.70 0.21
C VAL A 278 -14.63 -27.78 0.74
N PRO A 279 -14.92 -26.79 1.59
CA PRO A 279 -13.86 -26.08 2.29
C PRO A 279 -13.08 -27.03 3.21
N ASP A 280 -11.75 -27.00 3.12
CA ASP A 280 -10.88 -27.78 4.01
C ASP A 280 -10.95 -27.29 5.47
N GLU A 281 -11.24 -26.02 5.65
CA GLU A 281 -11.51 -25.35 6.91
C GLU A 281 -12.49 -24.17 6.72
N ILE A 282 -13.15 -23.75 7.79
CA ILE A 282 -13.90 -22.50 7.84
C ILE A 282 -13.39 -21.74 9.05
N ASN A 283 -12.74 -20.62 8.82
CA ASN A 283 -12.07 -19.86 9.83
C ASN A 283 -12.91 -18.65 10.25
N SER A 284 -13.16 -18.55 11.56
CA SER A 284 -13.61 -17.30 12.17
C SER A 284 -12.39 -16.40 12.38
N ALA A 285 -12.36 -15.23 11.77
CA ALA A 285 -11.22 -14.32 11.80
C ALA A 285 -11.58 -12.98 12.45
N TRP A 286 -10.86 -12.61 13.48
CA TRP A 286 -10.97 -11.33 14.14
C TRP A 286 -9.61 -10.64 14.23
N PHE A 287 -9.44 -9.58 13.45
CA PHE A 287 -8.24 -8.75 13.43
C PHE A 287 -8.50 -7.43 14.17
N GLN A 288 -7.75 -7.19 15.23
CA GLN A 288 -7.80 -5.95 16.03
C GLN A 288 -6.47 -5.22 15.90
N GLN A 289 -6.48 -3.94 15.59
CA GLN A 289 -5.28 -3.13 15.53
C GLN A 289 -5.49 -1.77 16.20
N LYS A 290 -4.55 -1.40 17.05
CA LYS A 290 -4.35 -0.02 17.48
C LYS A 290 -3.20 0.57 16.67
N ARG A 291 -3.50 1.62 15.94
CA ARG A 291 -2.52 2.36 15.14
C ARG A 291 -2.36 3.76 15.69
N LYS A 292 -1.09 4.20 15.80
CA LYS A 292 -0.73 5.57 16.13
C LYS A 292 0.24 6.08 15.08
N ARG A 293 0.05 7.32 14.64
CA ARG A 293 0.97 8.04 13.77
C ARG A 293 1.27 9.40 14.38
N ASP A 294 2.58 9.66 14.57
CA ASP A 294 3.11 10.96 14.94
C ASP A 294 3.91 11.50 13.76
N THR A 295 3.56 12.69 13.27
CA THR A 295 4.22 13.34 12.14
C THR A 295 4.70 14.71 12.56
N ALA A 296 5.91 15.08 12.13
CA ALA A 296 6.42 16.44 12.24
C ALA A 296 7.06 16.87 10.92
N THR A 297 6.86 18.13 10.54
CA THR A 297 7.53 18.75 9.39
C THR A 297 8.21 20.05 9.80
N LEU A 298 9.29 20.38 9.08
CA LEU A 298 9.99 21.65 9.23
C LEU A 298 10.48 22.08 7.86
N GLY A 299 9.93 23.17 7.34
CA GLY A 299 10.29 23.77 6.07
C GLY A 299 10.89 25.16 6.24
N PHE A 300 11.91 25.48 5.44
CA PHE A 300 12.47 26.81 5.30
C PHE A 300 12.45 27.20 3.83
N GLN A 301 12.15 28.46 3.59
CA GLN A 301 12.26 29.07 2.26
C GLN A 301 13.09 30.36 2.39
N ILE A 302 14.08 30.49 1.53
CA ILE A 302 15.06 31.58 1.55
C ILE A 302 15.14 32.17 0.16
N ARG A 303 15.03 33.50 0.01
CA ARG A 303 15.24 34.28 -1.20
C ARG A 303 16.38 35.25 -0.94
N PRO A 304 17.65 34.84 -1.16
CA PRO A 304 18.80 35.72 -0.95
C PRO A 304 18.77 36.94 -1.88
N THR A 305 18.20 36.76 -3.06
CA THR A 305 17.94 37.78 -4.08
C THR A 305 16.61 37.48 -4.76
N ASP A 306 16.02 38.43 -5.49
CA ASP A 306 14.71 38.26 -6.17
C ASP A 306 14.70 37.12 -7.22
N ASN A 307 15.86 36.69 -7.64
CA ASN A 307 16.04 35.67 -8.65
C ASN A 307 16.63 34.35 -8.11
N TRP A 308 16.71 34.17 -6.79
CA TRP A 308 17.28 32.95 -6.19
C TRP A 308 16.39 32.41 -5.05
N ASP A 309 15.75 31.28 -5.28
CA ASP A 309 14.94 30.56 -4.32
C ASP A 309 15.67 29.33 -3.78
N ILE A 310 15.59 29.12 -2.46
CA ILE A 310 16.11 27.93 -1.76
C ILE A 310 15.01 27.39 -0.85
N ASP A 311 14.62 26.15 -1.07
CA ASP A 311 13.66 25.40 -0.26
C ASP A 311 14.39 24.28 0.51
N ILE A 312 14.16 24.17 1.82
CA ILE A 312 14.66 23.09 2.68
C ILE A 312 13.47 22.46 3.38
N ASN A 313 13.24 21.17 3.19
CA ASN A 313 12.13 20.48 3.80
C ASN A 313 12.59 19.27 4.61
N ASN A 314 11.94 19.06 5.74
CA ASN A 314 12.22 17.94 6.63
C ASN A 314 10.88 17.29 7.05
N LEU A 315 10.81 15.96 6.94
CA LEU A 315 9.70 15.13 7.36
C LEU A 315 10.17 14.09 8.37
N PHE A 316 9.44 13.94 9.45
CA PHE A 316 9.61 12.91 10.46
C PHE A 316 8.28 12.21 10.69
N VAL A 317 8.24 10.89 10.53
CA VAL A 317 7.04 10.07 10.78
C VAL A 317 7.41 8.92 11.70
N ARG A 318 6.57 8.69 12.70
CA ARG A 318 6.62 7.49 13.53
C ARG A 318 5.25 6.86 13.56
N GLU A 319 5.18 5.60 13.15
CA GLU A 319 3.98 4.80 13.20
C GLU A 319 4.17 3.63 14.18
N ASN A 320 3.19 3.41 15.04
CA ASN A 320 3.16 2.27 15.95
C ASN A 320 1.95 1.42 15.60
N PHE A 321 2.19 0.14 15.37
CA PHE A 321 1.18 -0.86 15.09
C PHE A 321 1.19 -1.89 16.22
N ASP A 322 0.03 -2.08 16.82
CA ASP A 322 -0.18 -3.09 17.86
C ASP A 322 -1.44 -3.87 17.51
N ASN A 323 -1.27 -5.07 16.95
CA ASN A 323 -2.40 -5.86 16.50
C ASN A 323 -2.49 -7.22 17.17
N TRP A 324 -3.68 -7.78 17.14
CA TRP A 324 -4.00 -9.11 17.60
C TRP A 324 -4.94 -9.74 16.60
N ASN A 325 -4.48 -10.77 15.90
CA ASN A 325 -5.30 -11.60 15.05
C ASN A 325 -5.69 -12.85 15.82
N GLN A 326 -6.97 -13.13 15.87
CA GLN A 326 -7.55 -14.28 16.50
C GLN A 326 -8.35 -15.02 15.44
N SER A 327 -7.96 -16.26 15.16
CA SER A 327 -8.55 -17.05 14.09
C SER A 327 -8.80 -18.46 14.60
N LEU A 328 -10.03 -18.91 14.52
CA LEU A 328 -10.40 -20.27 14.91
C LEU A 328 -10.73 -21.10 13.68
N TYR A 329 -9.98 -22.17 13.48
CA TYR A 329 -10.00 -23.05 12.32
C TYR A 329 -10.55 -24.43 12.67
N PRO A 330 -11.84 -24.72 12.51
CA PRO A 330 -12.31 -26.10 12.40
C PRO A 330 -11.85 -26.69 11.07
N PHE A 331 -10.96 -27.71 11.14
CA PHE A 331 -10.39 -28.36 9.97
C PHE A 331 -11.20 -29.59 9.56
N THR A 332 -12.14 -29.46 8.63
CA THR A 332 -12.86 -30.59 8.03
C THR A 332 -11.93 -31.53 7.28
N GLY A 333 -10.83 -30.98 6.72
CA GLY A 333 -9.84 -31.73 5.94
C GLY A 333 -8.82 -32.51 6.77
N ALA A 334 -8.65 -32.20 8.06
CA ALA A 334 -7.68 -32.87 8.94
C ALA A 334 -8.13 -34.28 9.35
N THR A 335 -9.43 -34.48 9.55
CA THR A 335 -10.02 -35.75 10.00
C THR A 335 -11.17 -36.17 9.08
N PRO A 336 -10.90 -36.58 7.83
CA PRO A 336 -11.95 -36.89 6.86
C PRO A 336 -12.98 -37.93 7.31
N GLY A 337 -12.56 -38.92 8.12
CA GLY A 337 -13.44 -39.97 8.68
C GLY A 337 -14.50 -39.47 9.64
N ASN A 338 -14.28 -38.28 10.27
CA ASN A 338 -15.18 -37.72 11.28
C ASN A 338 -16.42 -37.01 10.68
N VAL A 339 -16.46 -36.84 9.37
CA VAL A 339 -17.59 -36.16 8.73
C VAL A 339 -18.83 -37.06 8.80
N THR A 340 -19.89 -36.59 9.46
CA THR A 340 -21.17 -37.30 9.60
C THR A 340 -22.22 -36.83 8.60
N SER A 341 -22.07 -35.63 8.03
CA SER A 341 -22.95 -35.13 6.99
C SER A 341 -22.30 -34.05 6.16
N PHE A 342 -22.69 -33.98 4.86
CA PHE A 342 -22.49 -32.83 3.99
C PHE A 342 -23.78 -32.38 3.35
N ASN A 343 -23.98 -31.09 3.24
CA ASN A 343 -25.13 -30.48 2.57
C ASN A 343 -24.72 -30.09 1.15
N GLN A 344 -25.08 -30.87 0.16
CA GLN A 344 -24.84 -30.58 -1.25
C GLN A 344 -25.57 -29.31 -1.65
N GLY A 345 -24.85 -28.29 -2.01
CA GLY A 345 -25.37 -27.03 -2.51
C GLY A 345 -25.36 -26.94 -4.04
N PRO A 346 -25.83 -25.84 -4.61
CA PRO A 346 -25.78 -25.58 -6.03
C PRO A 346 -24.32 -25.36 -6.52
N ASN A 347 -24.16 -25.45 -7.85
CA ASN A 347 -22.88 -25.18 -8.54
C ASN A 347 -21.70 -26.04 -8.09
N GLY A 348 -21.96 -27.27 -7.64
CA GLY A 348 -20.90 -28.22 -7.25
C GLY A 348 -20.13 -27.78 -5.99
N VAL A 349 -20.79 -27.16 -5.03
CA VAL A 349 -20.22 -26.72 -3.74
C VAL A 349 -21.01 -27.33 -2.59
N VAL A 350 -20.31 -27.85 -1.58
CA VAL A 350 -20.90 -28.25 -0.31
C VAL A 350 -21.04 -27.02 0.57
N THR A 351 -22.24 -26.74 1.02
CA THR A 351 -22.56 -25.47 1.73
C THR A 351 -22.57 -25.60 3.24
N GLY A 352 -22.50 -26.80 3.78
CA GLY A 352 -22.47 -27.05 5.22
C GLY A 352 -22.34 -28.53 5.53
N GLY A 353 -22.24 -28.84 6.82
CA GLY A 353 -22.12 -30.20 7.30
C GLY A 353 -21.84 -30.29 8.78
N HIS A 354 -21.59 -31.50 9.22
CA HIS A 354 -21.23 -31.80 10.61
C HIS A 354 -20.00 -32.71 10.66
N VAL A 355 -19.11 -32.43 11.61
CA VAL A 355 -17.91 -33.20 11.93
C VAL A 355 -17.98 -33.58 13.41
N CYS A 356 -17.98 -34.88 13.71
CA CYS A 356 -17.97 -35.36 15.08
C CYS A 356 -16.57 -35.21 15.74
N GLY A 357 -16.52 -35.12 17.05
CA GLY A 357 -15.29 -35.02 17.86
C GLY A 357 -15.30 -35.88 19.10
N ASN A 358 -14.39 -35.62 20.04
CA ASN A 358 -14.22 -36.42 21.27
C ASN A 358 -15.40 -36.35 22.23
N ASP A 359 -16.36 -35.45 21.99
CA ASP A 359 -17.64 -35.37 22.70
C ASP A 359 -18.65 -36.43 22.23
N ASP A 360 -18.39 -37.13 21.11
CA ASP A 360 -19.12 -38.28 20.64
C ASP A 360 -18.25 -39.58 20.71
N PRO A 361 -18.54 -40.53 21.57
CA PRO A 361 -17.80 -41.78 21.71
C PRO A 361 -17.77 -42.63 20.44
N ALA A 362 -18.73 -42.41 19.53
CA ALA A 362 -18.80 -43.13 18.24
C ALA A 362 -17.89 -42.51 17.17
N CYS A 363 -17.27 -41.38 17.43
CA CYS A 363 -16.41 -40.70 16.49
C CYS A 363 -15.11 -41.45 16.26
N PRO A 364 -14.71 -41.75 14.99
CA PRO A 364 -13.60 -42.64 14.69
C PRO A 364 -12.22 -42.05 14.99
N ALA A 365 -12.08 -40.71 15.07
CA ALA A 365 -10.82 -40.03 15.27
C ALA A 365 -10.99 -38.72 16.05
N ILE A 366 -9.88 -38.11 16.44
CA ILE A 366 -9.84 -36.84 17.15
C ILE A 366 -10.15 -35.71 16.14
N ALA A 367 -11.17 -34.89 16.39
CA ALA A 367 -11.39 -33.67 15.61
C ALA A 367 -10.28 -32.65 15.88
N GLN A 368 -10.03 -31.77 14.92
CA GLN A 368 -9.00 -30.74 15.03
C GLN A 368 -9.60 -29.35 14.82
N ASN A 369 -9.75 -28.59 15.90
CA ASN A 369 -10.14 -27.18 15.89
C ASN A 369 -8.98 -26.34 16.40
N THR A 370 -8.28 -25.66 15.50
CA THR A 370 -7.08 -24.89 15.87
C THR A 370 -7.44 -23.43 16.12
N PHE A 371 -7.01 -22.90 17.26
CA PHE A 371 -7.14 -21.48 17.57
C PHE A 371 -5.79 -20.78 17.35
N ASP A 372 -5.63 -20.09 16.24
CA ASP A 372 -4.46 -19.21 15.98
C ASP A 372 -4.63 -17.89 16.72
N SER A 373 -3.85 -17.68 17.76
CA SER A 373 -3.75 -16.40 18.45
C SER A 373 -2.40 -15.76 18.16
N ASN A 374 -2.44 -14.66 17.40
CA ASN A 374 -1.27 -14.06 16.79
C ASN A 374 -1.15 -12.57 17.14
N ILE A 375 -0.21 -12.23 18.01
CA ILE A 375 0.07 -10.87 18.46
C ILE A 375 1.25 -10.32 17.68
N ARG A 376 1.03 -9.19 16.98
CA ARG A 376 2.05 -8.53 16.15
C ARG A 376 2.25 -7.10 16.63
N LYS A 377 3.52 -6.68 16.77
CA LYS A 377 3.88 -5.32 17.13
C LYS A 377 4.97 -4.81 16.20
N SER A 378 4.86 -3.55 15.78
CA SER A 378 5.92 -2.92 14.99
C SER A 378 5.95 -1.41 15.16
N VAL A 379 7.13 -0.81 14.87
CA VAL A 379 7.35 0.64 14.93
C VAL A 379 8.13 1.07 13.71
N VAL A 380 7.43 1.66 12.74
CA VAL A 380 8.06 2.27 11.57
C VAL A 380 8.50 3.69 11.91
N ARG A 381 9.73 4.05 11.52
CA ARG A 381 10.27 5.41 11.61
C ARG A 381 10.76 5.82 10.25
N THR A 382 10.22 6.91 9.72
CA THR A 382 10.63 7.48 8.44
C THR A 382 11.12 8.90 8.64
N VAL A 383 12.25 9.22 8.01
CA VAL A 383 12.76 10.58 7.89
C VAL A 383 13.02 10.88 6.41
N ALA A 384 12.71 12.10 6.00
CA ALA A 384 13.06 12.60 4.67
C ALA A 384 13.53 14.06 4.76
N HIS A 385 14.61 14.36 4.08
CA HIS A 385 15.25 15.68 4.05
C HIS A 385 15.53 16.03 2.59
N ASP A 386 15.09 17.20 2.13
CA ASP A 386 15.41 17.71 0.81
C ASP A 386 15.83 19.16 0.83
N LEU A 387 16.71 19.48 -0.09
CA LEU A 387 17.16 20.81 -0.43
C LEU A 387 16.91 21.01 -1.92
N LYS A 388 16.25 22.08 -2.28
CA LYS A 388 16.10 22.54 -3.67
C LYS A 388 16.56 23.99 -3.75
N SER A 389 17.36 24.30 -4.77
CA SER A 389 17.82 25.66 -5.05
C SER A 389 17.54 25.98 -6.50
N THR A 390 16.87 27.10 -6.78
CA THR A 390 16.51 27.54 -8.13
C THR A 390 17.00 28.96 -8.34
N PHE A 391 17.85 29.16 -9.34
CA PHE A 391 18.34 30.45 -9.75
C PHE A 391 17.80 30.82 -11.12
N HIS A 392 17.21 31.99 -11.25
CA HIS A 392 16.62 32.54 -12.46
C HIS A 392 17.57 33.59 -13.04
N GLY A 393 18.18 33.31 -14.19
CA GLY A 393 18.98 34.27 -14.97
C GLY A 393 18.14 34.94 -16.04
N ASP A 394 18.75 35.86 -16.81
CA ASP A 394 18.09 36.51 -17.96
C ASP A 394 17.90 35.48 -19.08
N GLY A 395 16.65 35.01 -19.25
CA GLY A 395 16.26 34.01 -20.23
C GLY A 395 16.82 32.59 -19.97
N TRP A 396 17.19 32.25 -18.73
CA TRP A 396 17.58 30.90 -18.34
C TRP A 396 17.32 30.60 -16.86
N GLN A 397 17.24 29.34 -16.49
CA GLN A 397 17.08 28.87 -15.12
C GLN A 397 18.06 27.74 -14.83
N LEU A 398 18.62 27.73 -13.62
CA LEU A 398 19.39 26.60 -13.07
C LEU A 398 18.74 26.14 -11.77
N ALA A 399 18.37 24.87 -11.70
CA ALA A 399 17.82 24.27 -10.50
C ALA A 399 18.68 23.08 -10.06
N GLY A 400 19.04 23.06 -8.78
CA GLY A 400 19.69 21.93 -8.12
C GLY A 400 18.81 21.36 -7.04
N ALA A 401 18.81 20.04 -6.88
CA ALA A 401 18.11 19.36 -5.78
C ALA A 401 18.96 18.23 -5.23
N ALA A 402 18.89 18.03 -3.93
CA ALA A 402 19.49 16.88 -3.24
C ALA A 402 18.60 16.44 -2.10
N GLY A 403 18.55 15.14 -1.85
CA GLY A 403 17.73 14.62 -0.78
C GLY A 403 18.18 13.27 -0.24
N TYR A 404 17.74 13.03 0.96
CA TYR A 404 17.96 11.80 1.71
C TYR A 404 16.67 11.37 2.38
N SER A 405 16.28 10.12 2.21
CA SER A 405 15.17 9.51 2.93
C SER A 405 15.57 8.16 3.51
N LYS A 406 15.08 7.86 4.69
CA LYS A 406 15.31 6.57 5.35
C LYS A 406 14.07 6.15 6.13
N ALA A 407 13.62 4.93 5.87
CA ALA A 407 12.65 4.23 6.71
C ALA A 407 13.33 3.06 7.42
N ARG A 408 12.91 2.78 8.65
CA ARG A 408 13.41 1.69 9.46
C ARG A 408 12.30 1.13 10.35
N ASN A 409 12.19 -0.17 10.35
CA ASN A 409 11.41 -0.93 11.30
C ASN A 409 12.32 -2.00 11.92
N ASP A 410 12.76 -1.79 13.16
CA ASP A 410 13.75 -2.65 13.82
C ASP A 410 13.13 -3.87 14.48
N ASN A 411 11.82 -3.89 14.60
CA ASN A 411 11.10 -4.94 15.32
C ASN A 411 9.70 -5.09 14.71
N ILE A 412 9.59 -5.93 13.69
CA ILE A 412 8.32 -6.42 13.15
C ILE A 412 8.06 -7.76 13.83
N SER A 413 7.57 -7.72 15.08
CA SER A 413 7.44 -8.92 15.90
C SER A 413 6.12 -9.63 15.70
N GLN A 414 6.17 -10.96 15.88
CA GLN A 414 5.03 -11.84 15.96
C GLN A 414 5.23 -12.80 17.12
N ALA A 415 4.21 -12.94 17.97
CA ALA A 415 4.10 -14.00 18.98
C ALA A 415 2.83 -14.79 18.70
N VAL A 416 2.97 -15.99 18.18
CA VAL A 416 1.86 -16.86 17.77
C VAL A 416 1.87 -18.16 18.56
N MET A 417 0.67 -18.67 18.88
CA MET A 417 0.45 -20.02 19.39
C MET A 417 -0.85 -20.58 18.82
N GLU A 418 -0.94 -21.89 18.70
CA GLU A 418 -2.06 -22.61 18.09
C GLU A 418 -2.52 -23.77 18.97
N PRO A 419 -3.25 -23.51 20.09
CA PRO A 419 -3.90 -24.59 20.82
C PRO A 419 -5.03 -25.24 20.01
N VAL A 420 -5.22 -26.54 20.19
CA VAL A 420 -6.22 -27.36 19.52
C VAL A 420 -7.24 -27.89 20.51
N TYR A 421 -8.52 -27.83 20.13
CA TYR A 421 -9.66 -28.45 20.77
C TYR A 421 -10.23 -29.60 19.92
N ALA A 422 -10.60 -30.72 20.58
CA ALA A 422 -10.94 -31.98 19.92
C ALA A 422 -12.46 -32.22 19.73
N GLY A 423 -13.31 -31.28 20.12
CA GLY A 423 -14.77 -31.44 20.03
C GLY A 423 -15.37 -31.36 18.65
N GLY A 424 -16.57 -31.89 18.47
CA GLY A 424 -17.32 -31.84 17.22
C GLY A 424 -17.92 -30.43 16.94
N TYR A 425 -18.34 -30.23 15.69
CA TYR A 425 -18.93 -28.98 15.25
C TYR A 425 -19.81 -29.11 13.99
N THR A 426 -20.80 -28.26 13.91
CA THR A 426 -21.63 -28.05 12.71
C THR A 426 -21.18 -26.76 12.01
N TRP A 427 -21.14 -26.74 10.66
CA TRP A 427 -20.68 -25.59 9.91
C TRP A 427 -21.58 -25.24 8.72
N ASP A 428 -21.55 -23.98 8.30
CA ASP A 428 -22.18 -23.44 7.10
C ASP A 428 -21.26 -22.39 6.45
N ILE A 429 -21.05 -22.50 5.15
CA ILE A 429 -20.11 -21.67 4.36
C ILE A 429 -20.42 -20.17 4.41
N ASN A 430 -21.63 -19.77 4.79
CA ASN A 430 -22.05 -18.37 4.85
C ASN A 430 -22.18 -17.84 6.28
N LYS A 431 -22.24 -18.74 7.29
CA LYS A 431 -22.54 -18.41 8.68
C LYS A 431 -21.42 -18.73 9.65
N GLY A 432 -20.43 -19.59 9.26
CA GLY A 432 -19.37 -20.04 10.13
C GLY A 432 -19.67 -21.43 10.73
N PHE A 433 -19.41 -21.62 12.02
CA PHE A 433 -19.55 -22.92 12.70
C PHE A 433 -20.04 -22.75 14.15
N ASN A 434 -20.53 -23.83 14.74
CA ASN A 434 -20.86 -23.94 16.16
C ASN A 434 -20.31 -25.25 16.73
N PHE A 435 -19.80 -25.24 17.96
CA PHE A 435 -19.37 -26.43 18.66
C PHE A 435 -20.56 -27.25 19.19
N ASP A 436 -20.46 -28.54 19.13
CA ASP A 436 -21.46 -29.46 19.70
C ASP A 436 -21.51 -29.34 21.23
N SER A 437 -20.36 -29.05 21.87
CA SER A 437 -20.25 -28.78 23.31
C SER A 437 -19.60 -27.43 23.61
N PRO A 438 -20.35 -26.29 23.57
CA PRO A 438 -19.81 -24.97 23.88
C PRO A 438 -19.20 -24.85 25.28
N ALA A 439 -19.75 -25.58 26.28
CA ALA A 439 -19.22 -25.60 27.65
C ALA A 439 -17.82 -26.23 27.70
N ALA A 440 -17.58 -27.29 26.91
CA ALA A 440 -16.25 -27.90 26.82
C ALA A 440 -15.24 -27.00 26.07
N ALA A 441 -15.67 -26.31 25.01
CA ALA A 441 -14.84 -25.36 24.29
C ALA A 441 -14.43 -24.13 25.12
N ARG A 442 -15.21 -23.79 26.15
CA ARG A 442 -14.90 -22.75 27.14
C ARG A 442 -13.99 -23.22 28.27
N ASN A 443 -13.66 -24.50 28.37
CA ASN A 443 -12.75 -25.00 29.40
C ASN A 443 -11.29 -24.98 28.88
N PRO A 444 -10.38 -24.18 29.51
CA PRO A 444 -8.99 -24.10 29.08
C PRO A 444 -8.23 -25.43 29.13
N ALA A 445 -8.65 -26.36 29.97
CA ALA A 445 -8.07 -27.69 30.09
C ALA A 445 -8.26 -28.54 28.81
N ASN A 446 -9.19 -28.19 27.94
CA ASN A 446 -9.48 -28.91 26.70
C ASN A 446 -8.71 -28.35 25.48
N TRP A 447 -7.85 -27.36 25.68
CA TRP A 447 -7.05 -26.74 24.61
C TRP A 447 -5.58 -27.08 24.78
N HIS A 448 -5.04 -27.88 23.85
CA HIS A 448 -3.74 -28.54 23.94
C HIS A 448 -2.77 -28.00 22.89
N MET A 449 -1.49 -27.98 23.22
CA MET A 449 -0.38 -27.55 22.33
C MET A 449 0.73 -28.60 22.35
N GLY A 450 0.45 -29.76 21.74
CA GLY A 450 1.40 -30.86 21.57
C GLY A 450 1.61 -31.74 22.85
N ASP A 451 0.92 -31.47 23.95
CA ASP A 451 0.99 -32.22 25.20
C ASP A 451 0.15 -33.49 25.18
N VAL A 452 -0.82 -33.61 24.27
CA VAL A 452 -1.63 -34.81 24.05
C VAL A 452 -1.22 -35.50 22.74
N PRO A 453 -0.75 -36.77 22.81
CA PRO A 453 -0.37 -37.52 21.61
C PRO A 453 -1.52 -37.67 20.61
N GLY A 454 -1.27 -37.33 19.35
CA GLY A 454 -2.23 -37.46 18.24
C GLY A 454 -3.21 -36.32 18.10
N LEU A 455 -3.32 -35.39 19.08
CA LEU A 455 -4.21 -34.23 18.96
C LEU A 455 -3.59 -33.09 18.14
N GLY A 456 -2.28 -32.93 18.16
CA GLY A 456 -1.61 -31.81 17.52
C GLY A 456 -1.59 -30.55 18.42
N GLY A 457 -1.72 -29.40 17.79
CA GLY A 457 -1.51 -28.11 18.46
C GLY A 457 -0.04 -27.71 18.47
N TRP A 458 0.21 -26.40 18.52
CA TRP A 458 1.56 -25.87 18.41
C TRP A 458 1.82 -24.84 19.52
N PRO A 459 2.86 -25.04 20.35
CA PRO A 459 3.17 -24.11 21.44
C PRO A 459 3.71 -22.77 20.95
N GLY A 460 3.85 -22.62 19.64
CA GLY A 460 4.09 -21.34 19.02
C GLY A 460 5.55 -21.03 18.72
N ASN A 461 5.73 -19.86 18.10
CA ASN A 461 7.04 -19.25 17.90
C ASN A 461 7.01 -17.73 18.15
N TYR A 462 8.18 -17.19 18.34
CA TYR A 462 8.42 -15.75 18.33
C TYR A 462 9.19 -15.38 17.06
N GLY A 463 8.64 -14.51 16.26
CA GLY A 463 9.32 -13.94 15.09
C GLY A 463 9.71 -12.48 15.33
N ASP A 464 10.88 -12.10 14.82
CA ASP A 464 11.41 -10.74 14.86
C ASP A 464 12.06 -10.40 13.53
N TYR A 465 11.36 -9.62 12.72
CA TYR A 465 11.88 -9.14 11.46
C TYR A 465 12.35 -7.69 11.59
N SER A 466 13.40 -7.33 10.88
CA SER A 466 13.78 -5.95 10.69
C SER A 466 13.82 -5.61 9.21
N ALA A 467 13.37 -4.40 8.87
CA ALA A 467 13.38 -3.89 7.51
C ALA A 467 13.95 -2.47 7.46
N GLN A 468 14.67 -2.17 6.40
CA GLN A 468 15.29 -0.86 6.17
C GLN A 468 15.21 -0.50 4.70
N SER A 469 14.75 0.72 4.43
CA SER A 469 14.77 1.34 3.10
C SER A 469 15.50 2.67 3.17
N ARG A 470 16.28 3.02 2.15
CA ARG A 470 17.04 4.28 2.08
C ARG A 470 17.12 4.77 0.64
N ASP A 471 16.84 6.06 0.45
CA ASP A 471 17.05 6.76 -0.80
C ASP A 471 18.00 7.95 -0.61
N THR A 472 18.89 8.15 -1.56
CA THR A 472 19.73 9.33 -1.66
C THR A 472 19.80 9.76 -3.11
N TYR A 473 19.56 11.03 -3.40
CA TYR A 473 19.59 11.51 -4.77
C TYR A 473 20.25 12.90 -4.86
N GLY A 474 20.72 13.19 -6.08
CA GLY A 474 21.13 14.52 -6.51
C GLY A 474 20.59 14.76 -7.92
N GLN A 475 20.17 15.98 -8.20
CA GLN A 475 19.61 16.40 -9.48
C GLN A 475 20.11 17.79 -9.84
N LEU A 476 20.36 18.02 -11.12
CA LEU A 476 20.69 19.33 -11.68
C LEU A 476 19.93 19.49 -13.00
N ASP A 477 19.20 20.60 -13.12
CA ASP A 477 18.39 20.95 -14.27
C ASP A 477 18.78 22.34 -14.77
N PHE A 478 18.89 22.49 -16.08
CA PHE A 478 19.13 23.77 -16.74
C PHE A 478 18.05 23.97 -17.81
N SER A 479 17.39 25.13 -17.80
CA SER A 479 16.42 25.54 -18.81
C SER A 479 16.88 26.83 -19.47
N LYS A 480 16.79 26.89 -20.81
CA LYS A 480 16.97 28.09 -21.62
C LYS A 480 15.65 28.45 -22.30
N TYR A 481 15.24 29.69 -22.09
CA TYR A 481 14.01 30.24 -22.68
C TYR A 481 14.32 31.01 -23.98
N PHE A 482 13.38 30.96 -24.92
CA PHE A 482 13.52 31.55 -26.26
C PHE A 482 12.21 32.26 -26.66
N ASP A 483 12.36 33.27 -27.53
CA ASP A 483 11.23 33.89 -28.22
C ASP A 483 10.95 33.07 -29.51
N GLY A 484 9.91 32.23 -29.48
CA GLY A 484 9.54 31.44 -30.65
C GLY A 484 8.63 30.26 -30.31
N PHE A 485 8.30 29.42 -31.29
CA PHE A 485 7.42 28.28 -31.14
C PHE A 485 7.98 27.29 -30.06
N PHE A 486 9.28 26.97 -30.15
CA PHE A 486 9.99 26.34 -29.06
C PHE A 486 10.44 27.43 -28.10
N ASN A 487 9.73 27.53 -26.97
CA ASN A 487 9.93 28.58 -25.96
C ASN A 487 10.84 28.18 -24.81
N GLU A 488 11.12 26.88 -24.59
CA GLU A 488 12.05 26.38 -23.60
C GLU A 488 12.78 25.14 -24.12
N VAL A 489 14.07 25.04 -23.82
CA VAL A 489 14.82 23.78 -23.86
C VAL A 489 15.39 23.51 -22.48
N ALA A 490 15.00 22.38 -21.92
CA ALA A 490 15.44 21.91 -20.61
C ALA A 490 16.34 20.68 -20.76
N VAL A 491 17.43 20.63 -20.02
CA VAL A 491 18.31 19.47 -19.90
C VAL A 491 18.56 19.21 -18.42
N GLY A 492 18.67 17.96 -18.05
CA GLY A 492 18.97 17.65 -16.66
C GLY A 492 19.61 16.29 -16.48
N TYR A 493 20.21 16.15 -15.32
CA TYR A 493 20.84 14.92 -14.86
C TYR A 493 20.40 14.63 -13.44
N ARG A 494 20.04 13.36 -13.18
CA ARG A 494 19.68 12.85 -11.86
C ARG A 494 20.47 11.59 -11.55
N TRP A 495 21.09 11.57 -10.39
CA TRP A 495 21.65 10.39 -9.77
C TRP A 495 20.77 9.97 -8.58
N ASN A 496 20.50 8.67 -8.46
CA ASN A 496 19.74 8.09 -7.33
C ASN A 496 20.41 6.81 -6.85
N ARG A 497 20.44 6.60 -5.53
CA ARG A 497 20.85 5.38 -4.85
C ARG A 497 19.73 4.95 -3.91
N HIS A 498 19.14 3.82 -4.22
CA HIS A 498 18.12 3.17 -3.39
C HIS A 498 18.69 1.89 -2.76
N GLU A 499 18.52 1.73 -1.47
CA GLU A 499 18.89 0.54 -0.71
C GLU A 499 17.64 -0.03 -0.03
N GLU A 500 17.43 -1.33 -0.19
CA GLU A 500 16.36 -2.07 0.46
C GLU A 500 16.94 -3.29 1.17
N GLY A 501 16.46 -3.61 2.37
CA GLY A 501 16.94 -4.78 3.09
C GLY A 501 15.96 -5.29 4.15
N MET A 502 15.98 -6.58 4.34
CA MET A 502 15.16 -7.29 5.32
C MET A 502 16.00 -8.37 6.00
N GLN A 503 15.79 -8.55 7.32
CA GLN A 503 16.32 -9.69 8.08
C GLN A 503 15.15 -10.38 8.77
N ALA A 504 15.12 -11.70 8.70
CA ALA A 504 14.04 -12.52 9.20
C ALA A 504 14.55 -13.47 10.30
N HIS A 505 14.16 -13.23 11.55
CA HIS A 505 14.50 -14.09 12.67
C HIS A 505 13.24 -14.76 13.21
N VAL A 506 13.25 -16.08 13.36
CA VAL A 506 12.17 -16.85 13.98
C VAL A 506 12.76 -17.78 15.00
N TYR A 507 12.21 -17.80 16.19
CA TYR A 507 12.65 -18.60 17.32
C TYR A 507 11.52 -19.53 17.74
N GLY A 508 11.81 -20.81 17.87
CA GLY A 508 10.88 -21.86 18.28
C GLY A 508 11.42 -22.70 19.43
N GLY A 509 10.77 -23.84 19.67
CA GLY A 509 11.20 -24.81 20.66
C GLY A 509 10.54 -24.67 22.04
N ASN A 510 9.38 -24.02 22.10
CA ASN A 510 8.56 -24.05 23.32
C ASN A 510 8.14 -25.48 23.65
N ALA A 511 8.14 -25.82 24.95
CA ALA A 511 7.70 -27.14 25.40
C ALA A 511 6.20 -27.36 25.15
N PRO A 512 5.77 -28.58 24.81
CA PRO A 512 4.36 -28.93 24.76
C PRO A 512 3.66 -28.58 26.06
N THR A 513 2.45 -28.02 25.98
CA THR A 513 1.71 -27.54 27.15
C THR A 513 0.21 -27.49 26.88
N ASN A 514 -0.55 -27.25 27.92
CA ASN A 514 -2.01 -27.04 27.92
C ASN A 514 -2.33 -25.59 28.24
N LEU A 515 -3.42 -25.08 27.70
CA LEU A 515 -3.77 -23.67 27.90
C LEU A 515 -4.06 -23.32 29.37
N GLN A 516 -4.61 -24.25 30.12
CA GLN A 516 -4.85 -24.11 31.57
C GLN A 516 -3.53 -23.92 32.36
N ASP A 517 -2.48 -24.66 31.99
CA ASP A 517 -1.19 -24.64 32.70
C ASP A 517 -0.43 -23.31 32.46
N LEU A 518 -0.80 -22.56 31.42
CA LEU A 518 -0.28 -21.23 31.19
C LEU A 518 -0.97 -20.13 31.97
N GLY A 519 -2.05 -20.47 32.73
CA GLY A 519 -2.79 -19.52 33.53
C GLY A 519 -3.60 -18.50 32.71
N PHE A 520 -3.95 -18.83 31.49
CA PHE A 520 -4.81 -17.98 30.65
C PHE A 520 -6.28 -18.11 31.09
N GLY A 521 -7.03 -17.03 30.91
CA GLY A 521 -8.46 -16.99 31.21
C GLY A 521 -9.16 -15.91 30.38
N GLY A 522 -10.34 -16.20 29.97
CA GLY A 522 -11.18 -15.33 29.17
C GLY A 522 -11.92 -16.10 28.10
N TYR A 523 -12.95 -15.47 27.54
CA TYR A 523 -13.81 -16.05 26.51
C TYR A 523 -14.01 -15.06 25.39
N THR A 524 -14.27 -15.58 24.21
CA THR A 524 -14.64 -14.77 23.03
C THR A 524 -15.83 -15.41 22.33
N ASP A 525 -16.69 -14.55 21.82
CA ASP A 525 -17.84 -14.89 20.97
C ASP A 525 -17.64 -14.26 19.57
N THR A 526 -16.49 -14.48 18.97
CA THR A 526 -16.08 -13.82 17.72
C THR A 526 -17.07 -13.99 16.57
N LEU A 527 -17.85 -15.05 16.53
CA LEU A 527 -18.84 -15.30 15.48
C LEU A 527 -20.19 -14.61 15.70
N ASP A 528 -20.52 -14.10 16.89
CA ASP A 528 -21.75 -13.33 17.10
C ASP A 528 -21.85 -12.12 16.14
N ALA A 529 -20.72 -11.45 15.88
CA ALA A 529 -20.64 -10.34 14.94
C ALA A 529 -20.83 -10.74 13.45
N LEU A 530 -20.73 -12.02 13.13
CA LEU A 530 -20.86 -12.59 11.79
C LEU A 530 -22.18 -13.27 11.55
N GLY A 531 -23.06 -13.33 12.56
CA GLY A 531 -24.30 -14.08 12.51
C GLY A 531 -24.04 -15.59 12.48
N GLY A 532 -23.23 -16.10 13.41
CA GLY A 532 -23.01 -17.53 13.63
C GLY A 532 -24.31 -18.31 13.68
N LEU A 533 -24.26 -19.64 13.54
CA LEU A 533 -25.45 -20.47 13.38
C LEU A 533 -26.47 -20.24 14.52
N ASP A 534 -26.00 -20.24 15.78
CA ASP A 534 -26.82 -20.01 16.97
C ASP A 534 -26.05 -19.29 18.10
N GLY A 535 -24.84 -18.77 17.84
CA GLY A 535 -23.98 -18.11 18.83
C GLY A 535 -23.18 -19.07 19.71
N SER A 536 -23.14 -20.37 19.39
CA SER A 536 -22.42 -21.38 20.23
C SER A 536 -20.96 -21.61 19.84
N ALA A 537 -20.36 -20.74 19.06
CA ALA A 537 -18.94 -20.79 18.68
C ALA A 537 -17.97 -20.24 19.75
N SER A 538 -18.48 -19.80 20.89
CA SER A 538 -17.68 -19.24 22.00
C SER A 538 -16.65 -20.22 22.53
N HIS A 539 -15.42 -19.77 22.71
CA HIS A 539 -14.28 -20.56 23.15
C HIS A 539 -13.37 -19.77 24.08
N VAL A 540 -12.38 -20.47 24.68
CA VAL A 540 -11.36 -19.86 25.52
C VAL A 540 -10.48 -18.93 24.71
N MET A 541 -10.17 -17.77 25.27
CA MET A 541 -9.23 -16.81 24.75
C MET A 541 -8.09 -16.59 25.74
N PRO A 542 -6.83 -16.58 25.33
CA PRO A 542 -5.72 -16.29 26.23
C PRO A 542 -5.71 -14.81 26.64
N ASP A 543 -5.11 -14.53 27.81
CA ASP A 543 -4.71 -13.16 28.12
C ASP A 543 -3.61 -12.72 27.15
N ARG A 544 -3.85 -11.62 26.46
CA ARG A 544 -2.98 -11.13 25.40
C ARG A 544 -1.54 -10.85 25.86
N ASN A 545 -1.38 -10.24 27.05
CA ASN A 545 -0.06 -9.89 27.56
C ASN A 545 0.68 -11.11 28.10
N ALA A 546 -0.04 -12.01 28.76
CA ALA A 546 0.52 -13.29 29.23
C ALA A 546 0.99 -14.15 28.05
N GLN A 547 0.18 -14.29 26.99
CA GLN A 547 0.57 -14.97 25.75
C GLN A 547 1.85 -14.37 25.16
N TYR A 548 1.87 -13.05 24.96
CA TYR A 548 3.03 -12.39 24.33
C TYR A 548 4.30 -12.59 25.16
N ALA A 549 4.20 -12.45 26.48
CA ALA A 549 5.31 -12.66 27.41
C ALA A 549 5.77 -14.13 27.39
N TRP A 550 4.84 -15.07 27.42
CA TRP A 550 5.14 -16.50 27.43
C TRP A 550 5.83 -16.91 26.13
N VAL A 551 5.24 -16.66 24.97
CA VAL A 551 5.83 -17.02 23.67
C VAL A 551 7.22 -16.39 23.47
N ARG A 552 7.40 -15.12 23.87
CA ARG A 552 8.67 -14.42 23.75
C ARG A 552 9.76 -14.96 24.68
N ASN A 553 9.41 -15.34 25.92
CA ASN A 553 10.38 -15.67 26.95
C ASN A 553 10.71 -17.18 27.01
N THR A 554 9.79 -18.03 26.52
CA THR A 554 9.93 -19.49 26.61
C THR A 554 10.37 -20.14 25.30
N ASN A 555 10.40 -19.40 24.16
CA ASN A 555 11.02 -19.93 22.97
C ASN A 555 12.47 -20.26 23.33
N GLY A 556 12.92 -21.49 23.19
CA GLY A 556 14.19 -22.00 23.68
C GLY A 556 15.47 -21.36 23.11
N GLY A 557 15.37 -20.15 22.53
CA GLY A 557 16.44 -19.42 21.89
C GLY A 557 16.94 -20.09 20.59
N ASN A 558 16.26 -21.12 20.13
CA ASN A 558 16.60 -21.84 18.90
C ASN A 558 16.06 -21.05 17.70
N GLU A 559 16.95 -20.34 17.04
CA GLU A 559 16.64 -19.69 15.78
C GLU A 559 16.46 -20.74 14.67
N ASP A 560 15.41 -20.55 13.84
CA ASP A 560 15.27 -21.30 12.59
C ASP A 560 16.21 -20.74 11.52
N PRO A 561 17.31 -21.44 11.22
CA PRO A 561 18.29 -20.94 10.26
C PRO A 561 17.73 -20.88 8.82
N GLY A 562 16.76 -21.72 8.48
CA GLY A 562 16.13 -21.72 7.16
C GLY A 562 15.34 -20.44 6.92
N THR A 563 14.53 -20.01 7.88
CA THR A 563 13.79 -18.73 7.80
C THR A 563 14.74 -17.54 7.73
N TYR A 564 15.81 -17.53 8.54
CA TYR A 564 16.82 -16.47 8.48
C TYR A 564 17.48 -16.35 7.10
N LEU A 565 17.98 -17.47 6.57
CA LEU A 565 18.69 -17.48 5.29
C LEU A 565 17.79 -17.13 4.10
N ASN A 566 16.55 -17.61 4.09
CA ASN A 566 15.61 -17.39 3.00
C ASN A 566 14.92 -16.02 3.05
N GLY A 567 14.60 -15.55 4.25
CA GLY A 567 13.91 -14.29 4.47
C GLY A 567 14.83 -13.06 4.53
N THR A 568 16.15 -13.26 4.62
CA THR A 568 17.13 -12.16 4.74
C THR A 568 17.74 -11.82 3.39
N TYR A 569 17.71 -10.55 3.01
CA TYR A 569 18.30 -10.06 1.77
C TYR A 569 18.66 -8.58 1.82
N LYS A 570 19.48 -8.17 0.84
CA LYS A 570 19.77 -6.76 0.54
C LYS A 570 19.67 -6.52 -0.96
N LEU A 571 19.12 -5.37 -1.34
CA LEU A 571 19.09 -4.89 -2.71
C LEU A 571 19.63 -3.47 -2.76
N LEU A 572 20.46 -3.18 -3.76
CA LEU A 572 21.01 -1.86 -4.04
C LEU A 572 20.77 -1.51 -5.50
N GLU A 573 20.01 -0.43 -5.74
CA GLU A 573 19.81 0.14 -7.07
C GLU A 573 20.55 1.48 -7.18
N LYS A 574 21.40 1.61 -8.19
CA LYS A 574 22.09 2.85 -8.56
C LYS A 574 21.60 3.26 -9.94
N THR A 575 20.94 4.40 -10.01
CA THR A 575 20.37 4.92 -11.24
C THR A 575 21.03 6.23 -11.63
N ASN A 576 21.46 6.34 -12.88
CA ASN A 576 21.87 7.56 -13.54
C ASN A 576 20.88 7.85 -14.67
N ALA A 577 20.33 9.04 -14.70
CA ALA A 577 19.40 9.44 -15.73
C ALA A 577 19.71 10.84 -16.26
N ALA A 578 19.64 11.02 -17.57
CA ALA A 578 19.77 12.32 -18.20
C ALA A 578 18.60 12.55 -19.15
N TYR A 579 18.15 13.78 -19.28
CA TYR A 579 17.07 14.11 -20.20
C TYR A 579 17.34 15.40 -21.00
N VAL A 580 16.66 15.49 -22.13
CA VAL A 580 16.44 16.71 -22.87
C VAL A 580 14.97 16.82 -23.20
N GLN A 581 14.40 18.02 -23.00
CA GLN A 581 13.00 18.33 -23.27
C GLN A 581 12.91 19.72 -23.91
N GLY A 582 12.15 19.84 -25.00
CA GLY A 582 11.73 21.09 -25.56
C GLY A 582 10.26 21.34 -25.25
N ASN A 583 9.95 22.52 -24.69
CA ASN A 583 8.58 22.98 -24.55
C ASN A 583 8.28 23.92 -25.72
N PHE A 584 7.03 23.90 -26.16
CA PHE A 584 6.57 24.73 -27.27
C PHE A 584 5.21 25.34 -27.00
N ALA A 585 5.01 26.56 -27.50
CA ALA A 585 3.72 27.26 -27.47
C ALA A 585 3.58 28.19 -28.65
N GLY A 586 2.41 28.19 -29.29
CA GLY A 586 2.08 29.09 -30.41
C GLY A 586 0.95 28.58 -31.27
N GLY A 587 0.12 29.51 -31.83
CA GLY A 587 -0.99 29.16 -32.71
C GLY A 587 -2.07 28.27 -32.04
N GLY A 588 -2.29 28.42 -30.74
CA GLY A 588 -3.20 27.58 -29.97
C GLY A 588 -2.61 26.24 -29.52
N PHE A 589 -1.40 25.88 -29.97
CA PHE A 589 -0.70 24.69 -29.53
C PHE A 589 0.24 25.00 -28.36
N HIS A 590 0.29 24.13 -27.37
CA HIS A 590 1.34 24.10 -26.36
C HIS A 590 1.66 22.65 -25.98
N GLY A 591 2.83 22.42 -25.37
CA GLY A 591 3.20 21.06 -24.99
C GLY A 591 4.70 20.87 -24.85
N ASN A 592 5.10 19.61 -24.77
CA ASN A 592 6.52 19.23 -24.66
C ASN A 592 6.85 17.97 -25.46
N ILE A 593 8.09 17.92 -25.92
CA ILE A 593 8.70 16.73 -26.54
C ILE A 593 10.06 16.53 -25.91
N GLY A 594 10.39 15.28 -25.53
CA GLY A 594 11.67 15.02 -24.91
C GLY A 594 12.04 13.54 -24.91
N VAL A 595 13.24 13.29 -24.43
CA VAL A 595 13.74 11.93 -24.22
C VAL A 595 14.57 11.88 -22.93
N ARG A 596 14.38 10.81 -22.18
CA ARG A 596 15.14 10.50 -20.97
C ARG A 596 15.91 9.20 -21.17
N TYR A 597 17.20 9.22 -20.96
CA TYR A 597 18.06 8.05 -20.90
C TYR A 597 18.27 7.64 -19.45
N VAL A 598 18.12 6.36 -19.17
CA VAL A 598 18.23 5.78 -17.81
C VAL A 598 19.16 4.59 -17.84
N ASP A 599 20.16 4.60 -16.96
CA ASP A 599 21.08 3.50 -16.69
C ASP A 599 20.97 3.10 -15.22
N THR A 600 20.48 1.89 -14.94
CA THR A 600 20.30 1.38 -13.58
C THR A 600 21.09 0.12 -13.37
N LYS A 601 21.97 0.12 -12.37
CA LYS A 601 22.64 -1.07 -11.85
C LYS A 601 21.91 -1.54 -10.59
N THR A 602 21.48 -2.81 -10.60
CA THR A 602 20.87 -3.49 -9.46
C THR A 602 21.80 -4.58 -8.95
N ASP A 603 22.14 -4.52 -7.67
CA ASP A 603 22.93 -5.51 -6.94
C ASP A 603 22.04 -6.17 -5.89
N GLY A 604 21.66 -7.43 -6.07
CA GLY A 604 20.84 -8.22 -5.14
C GLY A 604 21.70 -9.23 -4.37
N THR A 605 21.68 -9.16 -3.03
CA THR A 605 22.41 -10.10 -2.16
C THR A 605 21.43 -10.99 -1.41
N GLY A 606 21.54 -12.29 -1.57
CA GLY A 606 20.76 -13.32 -0.88
C GLY A 606 21.62 -14.56 -0.59
N PHE A 607 21.08 -15.48 0.19
CA PHE A 607 21.75 -16.74 0.47
C PHE A 607 21.52 -17.71 -0.67
N ASN A 608 22.60 -18.28 -1.22
CA ASN A 608 22.56 -19.29 -2.27
C ASN A 608 23.04 -20.63 -1.71
N TYR A 609 22.22 -21.65 -1.79
CA TYR A 609 22.52 -22.99 -1.31
C TYR A 609 23.55 -23.67 -2.23
N SER A 610 24.60 -24.28 -1.63
CA SER A 610 25.68 -24.92 -2.38
C SER A 610 25.42 -26.39 -2.70
N GLY A 611 24.29 -26.93 -2.26
CA GLY A 611 23.90 -28.32 -2.53
C GLY A 611 24.66 -29.38 -1.72
N ALA A 612 25.44 -29.03 -0.70
CA ALA A 612 26.08 -29.98 0.19
C ALA A 612 25.46 -29.89 1.60
N PRO A 613 25.15 -31.03 2.28
CA PRO A 613 24.57 -30.95 3.62
C PRO A 613 25.65 -30.63 4.65
N VAL A 614 25.45 -29.60 5.42
CA VAL A 614 26.25 -29.31 6.63
C VAL A 614 25.24 -29.03 7.76
N LEU A 615 25.11 -29.96 8.68
CA LEU A 615 24.30 -29.78 9.88
C LEU A 615 25.09 -28.98 10.93
N PRO A 616 24.41 -28.06 11.69
CA PRO A 616 22.96 -27.87 11.77
C PRO A 616 22.36 -26.89 10.77
N ALA A 617 23.14 -26.26 9.90
CA ALA A 617 22.64 -25.27 8.94
C ALA A 617 22.84 -25.72 7.50
N PRO A 618 21.98 -25.35 6.54
CA PRO A 618 22.17 -25.67 5.12
C PRO A 618 23.46 -25.08 4.59
N ALA A 619 24.21 -25.82 3.79
CA ALA A 619 25.43 -25.34 3.15
C ALA A 619 25.11 -24.31 2.06
N GLY A 620 25.84 -23.21 2.06
CA GLY A 620 25.68 -22.14 1.09
C GLY A 620 26.53 -20.93 1.43
N SER A 621 26.33 -19.87 0.70
CA SER A 621 27.01 -18.60 0.94
C SER A 621 26.16 -17.42 0.50
N TRP A 622 26.38 -16.26 1.14
CA TRP A 622 25.81 -14.99 0.71
C TRP A 622 26.43 -14.59 -0.63
N GLN A 623 25.61 -14.41 -1.65
CA GLN A 623 26.06 -14.03 -2.99
C GLN A 623 25.35 -12.78 -3.46
N THR A 624 26.09 -11.95 -4.18
CA THR A 624 25.55 -10.76 -4.83
C THR A 624 25.49 -11.00 -6.33
N SER A 625 24.28 -10.92 -6.87
CA SER A 625 24.03 -10.93 -8.32
C SER A 625 23.85 -9.50 -8.80
N SER A 626 24.50 -9.15 -9.92
CA SER A 626 24.46 -7.80 -10.49
C SER A 626 23.83 -7.80 -11.87
N ARG A 627 22.92 -6.84 -12.12
CA ARG A 627 22.31 -6.60 -13.43
C ARG A 627 22.34 -5.11 -13.75
N THR A 628 22.56 -4.80 -15.04
CA THR A 628 22.44 -3.42 -15.56
C THR A 628 21.33 -3.35 -16.58
N SER A 629 20.50 -2.32 -16.47
CA SER A 629 19.39 -2.02 -17.36
C SER A 629 19.55 -0.63 -17.97
N LYS A 630 19.42 -0.54 -19.31
CA LYS A 630 19.54 0.73 -20.06
C LYS A 630 18.28 0.97 -20.87
N ASN A 631 17.68 2.15 -20.71
CA ASN A 631 16.39 2.48 -21.33
C ASN A 631 16.39 3.88 -21.93
N TRP A 632 15.81 4.03 -23.13
CA TRP A 632 15.49 5.29 -23.77
C TRP A 632 13.98 5.49 -23.69
N LEU A 633 13.55 6.60 -23.12
CA LEU A 633 12.17 6.91 -22.76
C LEU A 633 11.73 8.22 -23.44
N PRO A 634 11.35 8.17 -24.74
CA PRO A 634 10.77 9.33 -25.41
C PRO A 634 9.37 9.62 -24.88
N SER A 635 9.01 10.92 -24.82
CA SER A 635 7.70 11.42 -24.46
C SER A 635 7.30 12.60 -25.33
N LEU A 636 6.02 12.69 -25.65
CA LEU A 636 5.39 13.79 -26.38
C LEU A 636 4.05 14.08 -25.70
N ASN A 637 3.82 15.33 -25.33
CA ASN A 637 2.54 15.86 -24.90
C ASN A 637 2.22 17.07 -25.79
N VAL A 638 1.01 17.12 -26.31
CA VAL A 638 0.50 18.20 -27.15
C VAL A 638 -0.88 18.58 -26.61
N ALA A 639 -1.08 19.83 -26.32
CA ALA A 639 -2.37 20.44 -26.08
C ALA A 639 -2.68 21.43 -27.19
N TYR A 640 -3.95 21.51 -27.56
CA TYR A 640 -4.48 22.45 -28.54
C TYR A 640 -5.70 23.16 -28.00
N ASP A 641 -5.60 24.46 -27.83
CA ASP A 641 -6.71 25.33 -27.46
C ASP A 641 -7.59 25.56 -28.69
N LEU A 642 -8.61 24.70 -28.86
CA LEU A 642 -9.54 24.78 -29.99
C LEU A 642 -10.39 26.04 -29.88
N THR A 643 -10.77 26.42 -28.67
CA THR A 643 -11.39 27.69 -28.30
C THR A 643 -10.92 28.06 -26.89
N ASP A 644 -11.27 29.25 -26.41
CA ASP A 644 -11.01 29.67 -25.01
C ASP A 644 -11.62 28.75 -23.98
N GLU A 645 -12.58 27.87 -24.35
CA GLU A 645 -13.27 26.95 -23.46
C GLU A 645 -12.89 25.47 -23.72
N VAL A 646 -12.34 25.15 -24.90
CA VAL A 646 -12.13 23.76 -25.31
C VAL A 646 -10.67 23.47 -25.57
N VAL A 647 -10.12 22.50 -24.81
CA VAL A 647 -8.73 22.02 -24.96
C VAL A 647 -8.74 20.56 -25.40
N LEU A 648 -7.99 20.26 -26.46
CA LEU A 648 -7.72 18.90 -26.93
C LEU A 648 -6.30 18.50 -26.53
N ARG A 649 -6.11 17.31 -25.97
CA ARG A 649 -4.77 16.84 -25.60
C ARG A 649 -4.46 15.49 -26.24
N ALA A 650 -3.20 15.30 -26.63
CA ALA A 650 -2.66 14.03 -27.09
C ALA A 650 -1.32 13.77 -26.40
N ALA A 651 -1.10 12.54 -25.96
CA ALA A 651 0.15 12.14 -25.37
C ALA A 651 0.59 10.76 -25.87
N ALA A 652 1.91 10.61 -26.08
CA ALA A 652 2.54 9.35 -26.42
C ALA A 652 3.88 9.23 -25.71
N ALA A 653 4.12 8.11 -25.03
CA ALA A 653 5.38 7.91 -24.32
C ALA A 653 5.78 6.44 -24.21
N LYS A 654 7.08 6.21 -24.03
CA LYS A 654 7.63 4.95 -23.57
C LYS A 654 8.08 5.09 -22.13
N VAL A 655 7.60 4.19 -21.28
CA VAL A 655 7.87 4.21 -19.83
C VAL A 655 8.37 2.85 -19.36
N ILE A 656 8.97 2.83 -18.15
CA ILE A 656 9.39 1.61 -17.46
C ILE A 656 8.86 1.59 -16.04
N ALA A 657 8.76 0.38 -15.46
CA ALA A 657 8.73 0.14 -14.02
C ALA A 657 9.66 -1.02 -13.68
N ARG A 658 10.13 -1.07 -12.44
CA ARG A 658 11.07 -2.09 -11.99
C ARG A 658 10.33 -3.25 -11.29
N PRO A 659 10.84 -4.50 -11.38
CA PRO A 659 10.27 -5.64 -10.65
C PRO A 659 10.30 -5.43 -9.13
N PRO A 660 9.46 -6.14 -8.34
CA PRO A 660 9.50 -6.12 -6.88
C PRO A 660 10.90 -6.46 -6.33
N TYR A 661 11.28 -5.86 -5.20
CA TYR A 661 12.64 -5.95 -4.65
C TYR A 661 13.07 -7.39 -4.36
N ASN A 662 12.26 -8.12 -3.58
CA ASN A 662 12.55 -9.51 -3.17
C ASN A 662 12.62 -10.50 -4.35
N MET A 663 11.91 -10.20 -5.45
CA MET A 663 11.92 -11.04 -6.65
C MET A 663 13.25 -10.98 -7.43
N GLN A 664 14.07 -9.93 -7.22
CA GLN A 664 15.34 -9.71 -7.91
C GLN A 664 16.55 -10.27 -7.16
N VAL A 665 16.33 -10.92 -6.03
CA VAL A 665 17.39 -11.50 -5.19
C VAL A 665 17.51 -12.99 -5.50
N ASN A 666 18.76 -13.48 -5.59
CA ASN A 666 19.01 -14.90 -5.77
C ASN A 666 18.88 -15.63 -4.42
N ASN A 667 17.65 -15.94 -4.04
CA ASN A 667 17.34 -16.81 -2.90
C ASN A 667 16.58 -18.05 -3.38
N LEU A 668 16.59 -19.10 -2.58
CA LEU A 668 15.94 -20.37 -2.91
C LEU A 668 15.45 -21.04 -1.62
N PHE A 669 14.17 -21.35 -1.58
CA PHE A 669 13.54 -22.14 -0.54
C PHE A 669 13.12 -23.49 -1.12
N LEU A 670 13.49 -24.61 -0.47
CA LEU A 670 13.16 -25.96 -0.90
C LEU A 670 12.32 -26.67 0.17
N ASN A 671 11.29 -27.36 -0.28
CA ASN A 671 10.57 -28.34 0.52
C ASN A 671 10.97 -29.75 0.05
N ASP A 672 11.86 -30.36 0.81
CA ASP A 672 12.51 -31.63 0.46
C ASP A 672 11.55 -32.81 0.46
N SER A 673 10.50 -32.77 1.29
CA SER A 673 9.55 -33.89 1.43
C SER A 673 8.62 -34.03 0.23
N VAL A 674 8.29 -32.93 -0.45
CA VAL A 674 7.36 -32.87 -1.60
C VAL A 674 8.03 -32.42 -2.90
N LEU A 675 9.33 -32.16 -2.89
CA LEU A 675 10.16 -31.74 -4.03
C LEU A 675 9.62 -30.49 -4.74
N THR A 676 9.24 -29.51 -3.95
CA THR A 676 8.84 -28.19 -4.44
C THR A 676 9.76 -27.10 -3.91
N GLY A 677 9.75 -25.95 -4.55
CA GLY A 677 10.51 -24.81 -4.08
C GLY A 677 10.04 -23.48 -4.62
N SER A 678 10.57 -22.40 -4.07
CA SER A 678 10.37 -21.06 -4.56
C SER A 678 11.65 -20.24 -4.43
N GLY A 679 11.81 -19.26 -5.31
CA GLY A 679 12.99 -18.38 -5.26
C GLY A 679 12.84 -17.15 -6.11
N GLY A 680 13.78 -16.21 -5.96
CA GLY A 680 13.85 -15.03 -6.80
C GLY A 680 14.58 -15.30 -8.13
N ASN A 681 14.66 -14.23 -8.94
CA ASN A 681 15.33 -14.27 -10.25
C ASN A 681 16.07 -12.91 -10.47
N PRO A 682 17.39 -12.88 -10.32
CA PRO A 682 18.17 -11.66 -10.52
C PRO A 682 18.21 -11.17 -11.96
N ASP A 683 17.81 -12.00 -12.95
CA ASP A 683 17.80 -11.67 -14.36
C ASP A 683 16.49 -10.99 -14.82
N LEU A 684 15.58 -10.68 -13.89
CA LEU A 684 14.33 -10.00 -14.20
C LEU A 684 14.57 -8.66 -14.87
N LYS A 685 13.93 -8.46 -16.02
CA LYS A 685 13.98 -7.22 -16.80
C LYS A 685 12.93 -6.23 -16.30
N ASP A 686 13.19 -4.95 -16.54
CA ASP A 686 12.20 -3.92 -16.30
C ASP A 686 10.94 -4.17 -17.14
N TYR A 687 9.76 -3.92 -16.54
CA TYR A 687 8.52 -3.79 -17.29
C TYR A 687 8.67 -2.58 -18.25
N LYS A 688 8.19 -2.70 -19.46
CA LYS A 688 8.17 -1.62 -20.45
C LYS A 688 6.75 -1.38 -20.89
N SER A 689 6.37 -0.13 -21.07
CA SER A 689 5.05 0.18 -21.62
C SER A 689 5.14 1.29 -22.66
N LYS A 690 4.30 1.16 -23.70
CA LYS A 690 3.98 2.22 -24.65
C LYS A 690 2.62 2.76 -24.28
N ASN A 691 2.58 3.99 -23.83
CA ASN A 691 1.38 4.67 -23.37
C ASN A 691 0.92 5.69 -24.41
N TYR A 692 -0.37 5.67 -24.72
CA TYR A 692 -1.03 6.63 -25.62
C TYR A 692 -2.28 7.13 -24.92
N SER A 693 -2.53 8.44 -24.98
CA SER A 693 -3.71 9.06 -24.39
C SER A 693 -4.22 10.20 -25.27
N LEU A 694 -5.53 10.36 -25.30
CA LEU A 694 -6.23 11.46 -25.95
C LEU A 694 -7.27 12.01 -24.97
N SER A 695 -7.39 13.33 -24.86
CA SER A 695 -8.38 14.00 -24.01
C SER A 695 -9.04 15.16 -24.76
N ALA A 696 -10.33 15.33 -24.50
CA ALA A 696 -11.08 16.54 -24.88
C ALA A 696 -11.70 17.11 -23.62
N GLU A 697 -11.47 18.39 -23.38
CA GLU A 697 -11.84 19.09 -22.15
C GLU A 697 -12.63 20.35 -22.51
N TRP A 698 -13.82 20.53 -21.92
CA TRP A 698 -14.67 21.69 -22.13
C TRP A 698 -14.93 22.40 -20.81
N TYR A 699 -14.38 23.59 -20.67
CA TYR A 699 -14.46 24.49 -19.51
C TYR A 699 -15.56 25.51 -19.74
N PHE A 700 -16.82 25.11 -19.58
CA PHE A 700 -18.00 25.88 -20.00
C PHE A 700 -18.44 26.99 -19.03
N ALA A 701 -17.89 27.03 -17.81
CA ALA A 701 -18.09 28.09 -16.85
C ALA A 701 -16.99 28.07 -15.76
N PRO A 702 -16.80 29.14 -14.97
CA PRO A 702 -15.93 29.10 -13.80
C PRO A 702 -16.27 27.91 -12.90
N GLN A 703 -15.26 27.16 -12.44
CA GLN A 703 -15.41 25.96 -11.59
C GLN A 703 -16.22 24.81 -12.25
N SER A 704 -16.43 24.88 -13.58
CA SER A 704 -17.28 23.90 -14.29
C SER A 704 -16.61 23.37 -15.54
N TYR A 705 -16.49 22.04 -15.65
CA TYR A 705 -15.93 21.40 -16.83
C TYR A 705 -16.49 20.00 -17.05
N VAL A 706 -16.33 19.51 -18.26
CA VAL A 706 -16.47 18.11 -18.64
C VAL A 706 -15.23 17.69 -19.41
N ALA A 707 -14.70 16.50 -19.12
CA ALA A 707 -13.59 15.95 -19.88
C ALA A 707 -13.84 14.50 -20.24
N VAL A 708 -13.39 14.09 -21.42
CA VAL A 708 -13.38 12.70 -21.89
C VAL A 708 -11.95 12.35 -22.26
N THR A 709 -11.41 11.32 -21.64
CA THR A 709 -10.04 10.83 -21.89
C THR A 709 -10.08 9.37 -22.32
N GLY A 710 -9.38 9.03 -23.41
CA GLY A 710 -9.12 7.65 -23.82
C GLY A 710 -7.65 7.29 -23.64
N PHE A 711 -7.33 6.06 -23.28
CA PHE A 711 -5.95 5.62 -23.09
C PHE A 711 -5.72 4.15 -23.52
N LEU A 712 -4.47 3.91 -23.93
CA LEU A 712 -3.94 2.58 -24.26
C LEU A 712 -2.53 2.45 -23.68
N LYS A 713 -2.29 1.41 -22.89
CA LYS A 713 -0.97 1.05 -22.34
C LYS A 713 -0.63 -0.37 -22.80
N GLN A 714 0.45 -0.53 -23.55
CA GLN A 714 0.94 -1.83 -24.04
C GLN A 714 2.16 -2.22 -23.23
N ILE A 715 2.03 -3.26 -22.42
CA ILE A 715 3.01 -3.67 -21.41
C ILE A 715 3.76 -4.90 -21.89
N ASP A 716 5.08 -4.81 -21.93
CA ASP A 716 6.01 -5.89 -22.24
C ASP A 716 6.82 -6.26 -20.98
N ASN A 717 7.38 -7.47 -20.96
CA ASN A 717 8.19 -8.03 -19.86
C ASN A 717 7.41 -8.13 -18.53
N TYR A 718 6.10 -8.33 -18.56
CA TYR A 718 5.33 -8.51 -17.33
C TYR A 718 5.83 -9.74 -16.57
N THR A 719 6.09 -9.58 -15.26
CA THR A 719 6.57 -10.69 -14.43
C THR A 719 5.42 -11.61 -14.06
N VAL A 720 5.55 -12.87 -14.38
CA VAL A 720 4.65 -13.95 -14.00
C VAL A 720 5.45 -14.94 -13.16
N VAL A 721 4.88 -15.43 -12.05
CA VAL A 721 5.48 -16.53 -11.30
C VAL A 721 5.11 -17.83 -12.00
N ASP A 722 6.12 -18.54 -12.43
CA ASP A 722 5.99 -19.79 -13.18
C ASP A 722 6.86 -20.88 -12.54
N SER A 723 6.42 -22.13 -12.62
CA SER A 723 7.13 -23.28 -12.06
C SER A 723 7.87 -24.04 -13.14
N ALA A 724 9.11 -24.38 -12.87
CA ALA A 724 9.93 -25.20 -13.75
C ALA A 724 10.68 -26.27 -12.93
N ASN A 725 11.02 -27.38 -13.60
CA ASN A 725 11.81 -28.42 -12.99
C ASN A 725 13.28 -27.97 -12.93
N GLU A 726 13.83 -27.93 -11.71
CA GLU A 726 15.24 -27.62 -11.45
C GLU A 726 15.85 -28.75 -10.63
N ARG A 727 17.11 -29.10 -10.94
CA ARG A 727 17.85 -30.12 -10.19
C ARG A 727 18.52 -29.47 -8.99
N GLN A 728 18.14 -29.86 -7.78
CA GLN A 728 18.63 -29.30 -6.52
C GLN A 728 19.02 -30.44 -5.55
N PHE A 729 19.92 -30.16 -4.62
CA PHE A 729 20.28 -31.06 -3.55
C PHE A 729 19.15 -31.18 -2.53
N ASN A 730 18.81 -32.41 -2.10
CA ASN A 730 17.80 -32.71 -1.11
C ASN A 730 18.47 -32.98 0.25
N SER A 731 18.23 -32.13 1.24
CA SER A 731 18.79 -32.32 2.58
C SER A 731 18.19 -33.51 3.33
N GLY A 732 17.08 -34.05 2.86
CA GLY A 732 16.46 -35.28 3.34
C GLY A 732 17.40 -36.50 3.27
N LEU A 733 18.43 -36.50 2.41
CA LEU A 733 19.50 -37.50 2.45
C LEU A 733 20.07 -37.69 3.87
N VAL A 734 20.13 -36.60 4.66
CA VAL A 734 20.66 -36.59 6.02
C VAL A 734 19.53 -36.44 7.05
N ASN A 735 18.57 -35.55 6.82
CA ASN A 735 17.57 -35.12 7.81
C ASN A 735 16.32 -36.06 7.84
N ASP A 736 15.97 -36.67 6.71
CA ASP A 736 14.87 -37.65 6.57
C ASP A 736 15.23 -38.75 5.55
N PRO A 737 16.15 -39.63 5.91
CA PRO A 737 16.64 -40.69 5.01
C PRO A 737 15.52 -41.62 4.50
N THR A 738 14.45 -41.79 5.27
CA THR A 738 13.32 -42.66 4.89
C THR A 738 12.54 -42.08 3.73
N THR A 739 12.16 -40.81 3.81
CA THR A 739 11.49 -40.12 2.71
C THR A 739 12.40 -40.01 1.50
N PHE A 740 13.69 -39.69 1.71
CA PHE A 740 14.67 -39.59 0.63
C PHE A 740 14.85 -40.93 -0.11
N ALA A 741 15.01 -42.04 0.62
CA ALA A 741 15.14 -43.38 -0.01
C ALA A 741 13.91 -43.75 -0.85
N ARG A 742 12.72 -43.40 -0.41
CA ARG A 742 11.47 -43.54 -1.18
C ARG A 742 11.50 -42.72 -2.46
N GLN A 743 11.95 -41.47 -2.40
CA GLN A 743 12.07 -40.58 -3.57
C GLN A 743 13.12 -41.13 -4.58
N VAL A 744 14.22 -41.70 -4.10
CA VAL A 744 15.21 -42.40 -4.96
C VAL A 744 14.56 -43.61 -5.63
N ALA A 745 13.83 -44.45 -4.89
CA ALA A 745 13.12 -45.59 -5.44
C ALA A 745 12.06 -45.22 -6.49
N GLN A 746 11.48 -44.02 -6.39
CA GLN A 746 10.53 -43.44 -7.35
C GLN A 746 11.22 -42.80 -8.58
N GLY A 747 12.54 -42.77 -8.63
CA GLY A 747 13.31 -42.12 -9.71
C GLY A 747 13.29 -40.60 -9.70
N LEU A 748 12.79 -39.99 -8.62
CA LEU A 748 12.70 -38.52 -8.45
C LEU A 748 14.03 -37.94 -7.98
N CYS A 749 14.85 -38.75 -7.29
CA CYS A 749 16.17 -38.39 -6.77
C CYS A 749 17.23 -39.39 -7.23
N THR A 750 18.47 -38.93 -7.24
CA THR A 750 19.66 -39.76 -7.47
C THR A 750 20.35 -40.06 -6.12
N ALA A 751 21.05 -41.17 -6.01
CA ALA A 751 21.69 -41.62 -4.75
C ALA A 751 22.70 -40.62 -4.17
N ASP A 752 23.24 -39.72 -5.00
CA ASP A 752 24.15 -38.63 -4.64
C ASP A 752 23.47 -37.41 -4.00
N GLY A 753 22.18 -37.51 -3.77
CA GLY A 753 21.42 -36.47 -3.06
C GLY A 753 20.70 -35.47 -3.93
N PHE A 754 20.77 -35.54 -5.25
CA PHE A 754 20.10 -34.58 -6.14
C PHE A 754 18.72 -35.08 -6.57
N CYS A 755 17.73 -34.20 -6.43
CA CYS A 755 16.34 -34.44 -6.82
C CYS A 755 15.88 -33.43 -7.86
N THR A 756 14.83 -33.77 -8.61
CA THR A 756 14.13 -32.85 -9.49
C THR A 756 13.00 -32.16 -8.73
N TYR A 757 13.13 -30.84 -8.49
CA TYR A 757 12.15 -30.01 -7.80
C TYR A 757 11.32 -29.25 -8.80
N SER A 758 10.05 -29.08 -8.50
CA SER A 758 9.20 -28.05 -9.14
C SER A 758 9.42 -26.72 -8.42
N ILE A 759 10.17 -25.79 -9.04
CA ILE A 759 10.54 -24.52 -8.42
C ILE A 759 9.80 -23.37 -9.08
N SER A 760 9.06 -22.62 -8.27
CA SER A 760 8.35 -21.41 -8.67
C SER A 760 9.29 -20.20 -8.64
N ARG A 761 9.49 -19.54 -9.79
CA ARG A 761 10.29 -18.32 -9.91
C ARG A 761 9.56 -17.24 -10.71
N PRO A 762 9.80 -15.95 -10.40
CA PRO A 762 9.33 -14.86 -11.24
C PRO A 762 10.10 -14.84 -12.57
N ARG A 763 9.38 -14.73 -13.69
CA ARG A 763 9.92 -14.71 -15.07
C ARG A 763 9.25 -13.61 -15.88
N ASN A 764 9.96 -12.97 -16.81
CA ASN A 764 9.41 -11.97 -17.73
C ASN A 764 8.80 -12.66 -18.97
N THR A 765 7.85 -13.52 -18.77
CA THR A 765 7.15 -14.23 -19.84
C THR A 765 5.82 -13.62 -20.24
N GLY A 766 5.35 -12.63 -19.45
CA GLY A 766 4.08 -11.96 -19.66
C GLY A 766 4.20 -10.73 -20.57
N SER A 767 3.17 -10.49 -21.36
CA SER A 767 2.84 -9.24 -22.00
C SER A 767 1.35 -8.98 -21.84
N GLY A 768 0.93 -7.74 -21.98
CA GLY A 768 -0.47 -7.39 -21.81
C GLY A 768 -0.79 -5.97 -22.21
N LYS A 769 -2.02 -5.59 -22.05
CA LYS A 769 -2.48 -4.24 -22.35
C LYS A 769 -3.56 -3.78 -21.40
N VAL A 770 -3.56 -2.49 -21.11
CA VAL A 770 -4.68 -1.77 -20.48
C VAL A 770 -5.24 -0.79 -21.50
N ARG A 771 -6.54 -0.88 -21.76
CA ARG A 771 -7.25 0.06 -22.63
C ARG A 771 -8.51 0.54 -21.96
N GLY A 772 -8.81 1.82 -22.12
CA GLY A 772 -9.98 2.38 -21.48
C GLY A 772 -10.20 3.84 -21.77
N GLY A 773 -11.04 4.44 -20.96
CA GLY A 773 -11.29 5.86 -20.97
C GLY A 773 -12.04 6.29 -19.71
N SER A 774 -12.05 7.57 -19.48
CA SER A 774 -12.76 8.20 -18.35
C SER A 774 -13.56 9.40 -18.82
N ILE A 775 -14.65 9.66 -18.09
CA ILE A 775 -15.44 10.88 -18.18
C ILE A 775 -15.36 11.54 -16.82
N SER A 776 -15.07 12.83 -16.79
CA SER A 776 -15.06 13.67 -15.60
C SER A 776 -16.05 14.81 -15.78
N TYR A 777 -16.77 15.11 -14.75
CA TYR A 777 -17.70 16.22 -14.70
C TYR A 777 -17.57 16.96 -13.38
N GLN A 778 -17.51 18.27 -13.42
CA GLN A 778 -17.58 19.17 -12.26
C GLN A 778 -18.46 20.36 -12.60
N GLN A 779 -19.35 20.72 -11.70
CA GLN A 779 -20.16 21.93 -11.87
C GLN A 779 -20.53 22.55 -10.52
N ALA A 780 -20.37 23.84 -10.41
CA ALA A 780 -21.00 24.68 -9.43
C ALA A 780 -22.32 25.24 -10.01
N PHE A 781 -23.43 25.14 -9.28
CA PHE A 781 -24.75 25.54 -9.78
C PHE A 781 -25.04 27.01 -9.42
N GLY A 782 -24.38 27.94 -10.11
CA GLY A 782 -24.50 29.37 -9.89
C GLY A 782 -24.25 29.76 -8.42
N ASP A 783 -25.08 30.65 -7.88
CA ASP A 783 -24.96 31.15 -6.50
C ASP A 783 -25.78 30.34 -5.49
N THR A 784 -26.26 29.17 -5.85
CA THR A 784 -27.12 28.36 -4.97
C THR A 784 -26.36 27.71 -3.80
N GLY A 785 -25.07 27.75 -3.80
CA GLY A 785 -24.21 27.00 -2.87
C GLY A 785 -24.05 25.51 -3.23
N PHE A 786 -24.88 24.93 -4.08
CA PHE A 786 -24.78 23.55 -4.53
C PHE A 786 -23.76 23.36 -5.65
N GLY A 787 -23.20 22.18 -5.73
CA GLY A 787 -22.37 21.71 -6.83
C GLY A 787 -22.12 20.21 -6.75
N THR A 788 -21.45 19.69 -7.75
CA THR A 788 -21.11 18.26 -7.79
C THR A 788 -19.83 18.01 -8.56
N THR A 789 -19.10 16.97 -8.16
CA THR A 789 -18.08 16.32 -8.98
C THR A 789 -18.50 14.90 -9.26
N ALA A 790 -18.27 14.42 -10.47
CA ALA A 790 -18.54 13.03 -10.85
C ALA A 790 -17.46 12.53 -11.81
N SER A 791 -17.11 11.26 -11.69
CA SER A 791 -16.21 10.61 -12.64
C SER A 791 -16.63 9.17 -12.87
N TYR A 792 -16.39 8.68 -14.09
CA TYR A 792 -16.53 7.27 -14.45
C TYR A 792 -15.31 6.86 -15.26
N THR A 793 -14.75 5.70 -14.95
CA THR A 793 -13.62 5.12 -15.66
C THR A 793 -13.90 3.68 -16.05
N TYR A 794 -13.67 3.39 -17.31
CA TYR A 794 -13.59 2.04 -17.85
C TYR A 794 -12.13 1.72 -18.15
N ALA A 795 -11.56 0.68 -17.55
CA ALA A 795 -10.17 0.25 -17.77
C ALA A 795 -10.12 -1.29 -17.87
N LYS A 796 -9.89 -1.82 -19.07
CA LYS A 796 -9.77 -3.26 -19.29
C LYS A 796 -8.31 -3.67 -19.44
N GLY A 797 -7.75 -4.30 -18.40
CA GLY A 797 -6.42 -4.91 -18.37
C GLY A 797 -6.49 -6.40 -18.72
N THR A 798 -5.70 -6.82 -19.70
CA THR A 798 -5.63 -8.24 -20.14
C THR A 798 -4.20 -8.66 -20.35
N LEU A 799 -3.86 -9.87 -19.95
CA LEU A 799 -2.63 -10.56 -20.36
C LEU A 799 -2.81 -11.18 -21.75
N ASP A 800 -1.78 -11.22 -22.58
CA ASP A 800 -1.83 -11.86 -23.91
C ASP A 800 -1.94 -13.38 -23.80
N SER A 801 -1.50 -13.96 -22.68
CA SER A 801 -1.73 -15.38 -22.33
C SER A 801 -3.17 -15.70 -21.94
N GLY A 802 -4.04 -14.68 -21.85
CA GLY A 802 -5.40 -14.78 -21.31
C GLY A 802 -5.51 -14.37 -19.84
N GLY A 803 -6.70 -13.99 -19.40
CA GLY A 803 -6.96 -13.51 -18.05
C GLY A 803 -6.83 -11.99 -17.88
N SER A 804 -7.09 -11.53 -16.66
CA SER A 804 -7.03 -10.13 -16.29
C SER A 804 -5.69 -9.78 -15.65
N LEU A 805 -5.22 -8.56 -15.86
CA LEU A 805 -4.12 -8.01 -15.07
C LEU A 805 -4.54 -7.87 -13.59
N PRO A 806 -3.66 -8.15 -12.63
CA PRO A 806 -3.94 -7.92 -11.22
C PRO A 806 -4.28 -6.46 -10.91
N TYR A 807 -5.08 -6.24 -9.86
CA TYR A 807 -5.56 -4.93 -9.38
C TYR A 807 -6.30 -4.08 -10.44
N ASN A 808 -6.72 -4.69 -11.55
CA ASN A 808 -7.44 -4.01 -12.61
C ASN A 808 -8.96 -4.08 -12.39
N SER A 809 -9.54 -3.04 -11.77
CA SER A 809 -10.99 -2.84 -11.73
C SER A 809 -11.47 -2.31 -13.07
N LYS A 810 -12.33 -3.09 -13.74
CA LYS A 810 -12.82 -2.74 -15.08
C LYS A 810 -13.66 -1.47 -15.12
N ASN A 811 -14.45 -1.24 -14.09
CA ASN A 811 -15.30 -0.06 -13.95
C ASN A 811 -15.08 0.56 -12.58
N ALA A 812 -14.98 1.88 -12.53
CA ALA A 812 -14.94 2.64 -11.29
C ALA A 812 -15.68 3.95 -11.48
N TYR A 813 -16.40 4.43 -10.47
CA TYR A 813 -17.01 5.75 -10.48
C TYR A 813 -16.96 6.40 -9.11
N SER A 814 -16.94 7.72 -9.11
CA SER A 814 -17.04 8.59 -7.95
C SER A 814 -18.13 9.62 -8.21
N LEU A 815 -18.97 9.87 -7.21
CA LEU A 815 -20.00 10.91 -7.23
C LEU A 815 -19.94 11.66 -5.93
N SER A 816 -19.80 12.99 -5.98
CA SER A 816 -19.58 13.83 -4.81
C SER A 816 -20.36 15.15 -4.89
N PRO A 817 -21.71 15.14 -4.65
CA PRO A 817 -22.47 16.35 -4.47
C PRO A 817 -22.03 17.07 -3.20
N TYR A 818 -22.02 18.41 -3.27
CA TYR A 818 -21.68 19.27 -2.16
C TYR A 818 -22.60 20.50 -2.06
N TYR A 819 -22.62 21.05 -0.87
CA TYR A 819 -23.25 22.35 -0.57
C TYR A 819 -22.27 23.21 0.21
N GLU A 820 -22.07 24.46 -0.19
CA GLU A 820 -21.26 25.44 0.52
C GLU A 820 -21.88 26.82 0.39
N MET A 821 -22.49 27.31 1.48
CA MET A 821 -23.09 28.66 1.55
C MET A 821 -23.07 29.19 2.97
N GLY A 822 -22.60 30.42 3.14
CA GLY A 822 -22.49 31.05 4.45
C GLY A 822 -21.59 30.24 5.41
N PRO A 823 -22.05 29.98 6.65
CA PRO A 823 -21.24 29.24 7.62
C PRO A 823 -21.29 27.71 7.45
N PHE A 824 -22.11 27.18 6.56
CA PHE A 824 -22.35 25.76 6.43
C PHE A 824 -21.72 25.16 5.18
N SER A 825 -21.13 23.98 5.33
CA SER A 825 -20.73 23.14 4.21
C SER A 825 -21.17 21.70 4.45
N ALA A 826 -21.49 20.98 3.38
CA ALA A 826 -21.83 19.59 3.41
C ALA A 826 -21.31 18.91 2.14
N ARG A 827 -20.86 17.68 2.26
CA ARG A 827 -20.44 16.87 1.11
C ARG A 827 -20.79 15.41 1.37
N VAL A 828 -21.30 14.74 0.35
CA VAL A 828 -21.53 13.30 0.36
C VAL A 828 -20.70 12.74 -0.79
N THR A 829 -19.96 11.67 -0.55
CA THR A 829 -19.12 11.05 -1.57
C THR A 829 -19.42 9.56 -1.63
N TYR A 830 -19.74 9.05 -2.81
CA TYR A 830 -19.88 7.64 -3.05
C TYR A 830 -18.86 7.20 -4.12
N ASN A 831 -17.95 6.31 -3.69
CA ASN A 831 -16.95 5.70 -4.56
C ASN A 831 -17.27 4.24 -4.76
N TRP A 832 -17.29 3.78 -6.01
CA TRP A 832 -17.54 2.38 -6.32
C TRP A 832 -16.51 1.86 -7.35
N ARG A 833 -16.07 0.63 -7.16
CA ARG A 833 -15.25 -0.11 -8.12
C ARG A 833 -15.77 -1.51 -8.36
N SER A 834 -15.62 -1.99 -9.58
CA SER A 834 -15.90 -3.38 -9.92
C SER A 834 -14.82 -4.32 -9.38
N LYS A 835 -15.12 -5.59 -9.40
CA LYS A 835 -14.20 -6.67 -9.02
C LYS A 835 -12.88 -6.60 -9.76
N TYR A 836 -11.82 -7.14 -9.13
CA TYR A 836 -10.49 -7.30 -9.72
C TYR A 836 -9.80 -8.56 -9.19
N LEU A 837 -8.81 -9.06 -9.92
CA LEU A 837 -7.93 -10.14 -9.48
C LEU A 837 -6.88 -9.56 -8.52
N ALA A 838 -6.84 -10.06 -7.29
CA ALA A 838 -5.80 -9.75 -6.31
C ALA A 838 -4.89 -10.96 -6.09
N GLY A 839 -3.77 -10.77 -5.40
CA GLY A 839 -3.02 -11.87 -4.79
C GLY A 839 -3.89 -12.60 -3.75
N GLY A 840 -3.54 -13.82 -3.39
CA GLY A 840 -4.20 -14.54 -2.30
C GLY A 840 -4.11 -13.74 -1.01
N TYR A 841 -5.20 -13.70 -0.24
CA TYR A 841 -5.27 -12.98 1.03
C TYR A 841 -4.28 -13.55 2.07
N ILE A 842 -4.04 -14.85 2.00
CA ILE A 842 -3.15 -15.58 2.89
C ILE A 842 -1.90 -15.98 2.12
N ALA A 843 -0.74 -15.90 2.76
CA ALA A 843 0.52 -16.31 2.16
C ALA A 843 0.43 -17.78 1.66
N GLY A 844 0.70 -17.98 0.37
CA GLY A 844 0.59 -19.28 -0.30
C GLY A 844 -0.79 -19.65 -0.84
N ALA A 845 -1.85 -18.88 -0.55
CA ALA A 845 -3.14 -19.11 -1.16
C ALA A 845 -3.16 -18.72 -2.65
N PRO A 846 -4.00 -19.38 -3.49
CA PRO A 846 -4.14 -19.03 -4.89
C PRO A 846 -4.70 -17.60 -5.05
N PRO A 847 -4.43 -16.92 -6.17
CA PRO A 847 -5.00 -15.63 -6.47
C PRO A 847 -6.54 -15.66 -6.38
N ALA A 848 -7.11 -14.69 -5.68
CA ALA A 848 -8.54 -14.55 -5.48
C ALA A 848 -9.10 -13.32 -6.20
N THR A 849 -10.38 -13.37 -6.56
CA THR A 849 -11.10 -12.20 -7.05
C THR A 849 -11.65 -11.41 -5.86
N THR A 850 -11.21 -10.18 -5.70
CA THR A 850 -11.86 -9.21 -4.81
C THR A 850 -13.13 -8.72 -5.48
N ALA A 851 -14.28 -8.82 -4.81
CA ALA A 851 -15.57 -8.40 -5.32
C ALA A 851 -15.64 -6.88 -5.53
N ASP A 852 -16.69 -6.43 -6.19
CA ASP A 852 -17.07 -5.03 -6.24
C ASP A 852 -17.22 -4.46 -4.82
N TYR A 853 -16.88 -3.17 -4.68
CA TYR A 853 -16.89 -2.49 -3.40
C TYR A 853 -17.36 -1.05 -3.57
N GLY A 854 -18.28 -0.63 -2.71
CA GLY A 854 -18.83 0.72 -2.66
C GLY A 854 -18.61 1.35 -1.29
N ASP A 855 -18.06 2.56 -1.25
CA ASP A 855 -17.80 3.31 -0.02
C ASP A 855 -18.58 4.62 -0.01
N LEU A 856 -19.45 4.78 0.99
CA LEU A 856 -20.22 6.00 1.22
C LEU A 856 -19.61 6.77 2.38
N GLY A 857 -19.19 8.00 2.10
CA GLY A 857 -18.73 8.96 3.09
C GLY A 857 -19.56 10.24 3.09
N ALA A 858 -19.59 10.94 4.23
CA ALA A 858 -20.21 12.26 4.34
C ALA A 858 -19.42 13.15 5.28
N THR A 859 -19.44 14.46 5.00
CA THR A 859 -18.85 15.49 5.86
C THR A 859 -19.81 16.65 6.01
N LEU A 860 -19.93 17.15 7.24
CA LEU A 860 -20.66 18.37 7.59
C LEU A 860 -19.68 19.34 8.24
N GLY A 861 -19.64 20.58 7.76
CA GLY A 861 -18.81 21.64 8.29
C GLY A 861 -19.66 22.83 8.76
N TRP A 862 -19.25 23.43 9.86
CA TRP A 862 -19.85 24.65 10.37
C TRP A 862 -18.77 25.64 10.83
N LYS A 863 -18.73 26.81 10.17
CA LYS A 863 -17.85 27.93 10.55
C LYS A 863 -18.55 28.77 11.63
N LEU A 864 -18.08 28.66 12.87
CA LEU A 864 -18.59 29.47 13.98
C LEU A 864 -18.24 30.95 13.78
N ASN A 865 -17.01 31.21 13.34
CA ASN A 865 -16.46 32.51 12.98
C ASN A 865 -15.30 32.36 12.02
N LYS A 866 -14.57 33.45 11.70
CA LYS A 866 -13.40 33.39 10.79
C LYS A 866 -12.25 32.49 11.30
N ASN A 867 -12.18 32.26 12.60
CA ASN A 867 -11.05 31.57 13.26
C ASN A 867 -11.40 30.14 13.73
N VAL A 868 -12.68 29.80 13.86
CA VAL A 868 -13.10 28.52 14.45
C VAL A 868 -14.12 27.83 13.56
N SER A 869 -13.88 26.56 13.24
CA SER A 869 -14.86 25.74 12.54
C SER A 869 -14.94 24.34 13.14
N PHE A 870 -16.06 23.68 12.95
CA PHE A 870 -16.34 22.32 13.37
C PHE A 870 -16.57 21.44 12.15
N THR A 871 -16.13 20.20 12.23
CA THR A 871 -16.35 19.18 11.19
C THR A 871 -16.85 17.90 11.84
N LEU A 872 -17.91 17.32 11.27
CA LEU A 872 -18.37 15.97 11.55
C LEU A 872 -18.25 15.16 10.26
N ALA A 873 -17.52 14.04 10.32
CA ALA A 873 -17.30 13.19 9.18
C ALA A 873 -17.68 11.74 9.48
N GLY A 874 -18.22 11.05 8.48
CA GLY A 874 -18.51 9.62 8.51
C GLY A 874 -17.95 8.92 7.29
N MET A 875 -17.37 7.74 7.48
CA MET A 875 -16.77 6.89 6.44
C MET A 875 -17.35 5.48 6.54
N ASN A 876 -17.45 4.81 5.40
CA ASN A 876 -18.05 3.48 5.30
C ASN A 876 -19.46 3.43 5.92
N LEU A 877 -20.27 4.46 5.66
CA LEU A 877 -21.59 4.64 6.30
C LEU A 877 -22.56 3.50 5.97
N THR A 878 -22.36 2.77 4.89
CA THR A 878 -23.12 1.57 4.52
C THR A 878 -22.63 0.31 5.22
N ASN A 879 -21.52 0.37 5.95
CA ASN A 879 -20.81 -0.78 6.51
C ASN A 879 -20.59 -1.88 5.46
N GLU A 880 -20.00 -1.49 4.33
CA GLU A 880 -19.77 -2.37 3.19
C GLU A 880 -18.93 -3.59 3.56
N THR A 881 -19.29 -4.73 3.02
CA THR A 881 -18.57 -5.98 3.27
C THR A 881 -17.50 -6.21 2.22
N TYR A 882 -16.25 -6.34 2.65
CA TYR A 882 -15.15 -6.76 1.79
C TYR A 882 -15.24 -8.27 1.55
N LYS A 883 -15.26 -8.70 0.27
CA LYS A 883 -15.43 -10.10 -0.12
C LYS A 883 -14.36 -10.53 -1.12
N GLN A 884 -13.85 -11.75 -0.93
CA GLN A 884 -12.99 -12.42 -1.91
C GLN A 884 -13.52 -13.81 -2.22
N TYR A 885 -13.34 -14.27 -3.44
CA TYR A 885 -13.73 -15.60 -3.89
C TYR A 885 -12.73 -16.13 -4.95
N LEU A 886 -12.68 -17.43 -5.17
CA LEU A 886 -11.85 -18.04 -6.20
C LEU A 886 -12.46 -17.78 -7.60
N THR A 887 -12.65 -18.80 -8.41
CA THR A 887 -13.13 -18.68 -9.79
C THR A 887 -14.59 -18.20 -9.89
N VAL A 888 -15.41 -18.55 -8.91
CA VAL A 888 -16.85 -18.24 -8.85
C VAL A 888 -17.25 -17.78 -7.44
N THR A 889 -18.30 -16.97 -7.35
CA THR A 889 -18.78 -16.37 -6.08
C THR A 889 -19.25 -17.39 -5.05
N SER A 890 -19.62 -18.62 -5.50
CA SER A 890 -19.97 -19.72 -4.61
C SER A 890 -18.77 -20.39 -3.91
N LEU A 891 -17.53 -19.97 -4.21
CA LEU A 891 -16.31 -20.39 -3.54
C LEU A 891 -15.67 -19.20 -2.79
N PRO A 892 -16.29 -18.70 -1.70
CA PRO A 892 -15.73 -17.58 -0.93
C PRO A 892 -14.38 -17.95 -0.32
N VAL A 893 -13.47 -16.97 -0.29
CA VAL A 893 -12.14 -17.08 0.34
C VAL A 893 -12.09 -16.20 1.59
N ALA A 894 -12.76 -15.05 1.54
CA ALA A 894 -12.81 -14.13 2.67
C ALA A 894 -14.07 -13.26 2.61
N LYS A 895 -14.58 -12.93 3.78
CA LYS A 895 -15.68 -11.97 3.95
C LYS A 895 -15.47 -11.21 5.25
N TYR A 896 -15.37 -9.85 5.17
CA TYR A 896 -15.09 -9.01 6.32
C TYR A 896 -15.96 -7.78 6.38
N THR A 897 -16.23 -7.33 7.61
CA THR A 897 -16.71 -5.98 7.91
C THR A 897 -15.65 -5.25 8.75
N THR A 898 -15.57 -3.93 8.62
CA THR A 898 -14.64 -3.07 9.37
C THR A 898 -15.34 -2.01 10.22
N GLY A 899 -16.68 -2.02 10.21
CA GLY A 899 -17.51 -1.03 10.90
C GLY A 899 -17.55 0.32 10.18
N ARG A 900 -18.42 1.20 10.70
CA ARG A 900 -18.50 2.60 10.30
C ARG A 900 -17.52 3.40 11.15
N ARG A 901 -16.90 4.40 10.53
CA ARG A 901 -15.98 5.30 11.24
C ARG A 901 -16.56 6.71 11.27
N TYR A 902 -16.46 7.34 12.42
CA TYR A 902 -16.93 8.70 12.65
C TYR A 902 -15.80 9.54 13.21
N MET A 903 -15.71 10.79 12.78
CA MET A 903 -14.73 11.75 13.27
C MET A 903 -15.44 13.09 13.56
N ALA A 904 -15.24 13.62 14.76
CA ALA A 904 -15.67 14.97 15.12
C ALA A 904 -14.44 15.81 15.43
N SER A 905 -14.30 16.96 14.81
CA SER A 905 -13.12 17.83 14.93
C SER A 905 -13.49 19.30 15.07
N VAL A 906 -12.67 20.04 15.81
CA VAL A 906 -12.62 21.50 15.83
C VAL A 906 -11.32 21.96 15.17
N HIS A 907 -11.42 22.99 14.34
CA HIS A 907 -10.29 23.59 13.63
C HIS A 907 -10.14 25.05 14.02
N PHE A 908 -8.91 25.48 14.17
CA PHE A 908 -8.51 26.85 14.50
C PHE A 908 -7.63 27.42 13.39
N ASP A 909 -7.92 28.65 12.93
CA ASP A 909 -7.13 29.40 11.94
C ASP A 909 -6.95 30.84 12.49
N LEU A 910 -5.74 31.16 13.00
CA LEU A 910 -5.41 32.37 13.76
C LEU A 910 -4.36 33.21 13.05
#